data_a961e9c95f99585c5662b2d99484bd40
#
_entry.id   a961e9c95f99585c5662b2d99484bd40
#
_cell.length_a   1.000
_cell.length_b   1.000
_cell.length_c   1.000
_cell.angle_alpha   90.00
_cell.angle_beta   90.00
_cell.angle_gamma   90.00
#
_symmetry.space_group_name_H-M   'P 1'
#
loop_
_entity.id
_entity.type
_entity.pdbx_description
1 polymer ?
#
loop_
_entity_poly.entity_id
_entity_poly.type
_entity_poly.pdbx_seq_one_letter_code
_entity_poly.pdbx_strand_id
1 'polypeptide(L)'
;MFLSSAFPIPLPTCTGLIGTTIIPESDSLSLLLLLLPLPLPPLLPLPLLPKCLFNPNMRIPKKPVSFCFSLFSPDVFPPAYSSRIRLVSGTFTLSDSFPGKRKGICFGGVKQLHSGYSMEESHGTIVGDMKSHPCIWSSPEGGRKINVIGKQIFCNRSLNMKNIVAVGFDMDYTLAQYKPETFESLAYEGTIKKLVNDLGYPRELLNWSFDWKYMVRGLVLDKKRGNILKMDRHKYVKVAYHGFKELSKEDKVGIYGSTLTRDAFDEPDYALIDTLFSLAEAYLFAQLVDFRDNNPGKVPDTTDYARMYKDVRAAVDLCHRDGTLKQMVAKDPKRYINEDTSIVPMLKMLRDSGRSTFLVTNSLWDYTNIVMNFLCGARTMDGVRKCNFDWLQYFDVVITGSAKPGFFHDDSRANLFEVEHVSGMLLNTDNGSPMPQVGDTSPSFSVKGPNKSCRVFQGGNVGHLHKLLTIESSSQVLYVGDHIYGDILRSKKVLGWRTMLVVPELEREVELLWKLRDTRKFMQELRLLRNHRDLIEDKIHHLKWSLKFDDINEGKKKELTYELDVLETEREQVRLSHQQAQRENHQKFHTVWGQLMKTGYQNSRFAHQVERFACLYTSQVSNLSLYSPDKYYRPSEDFMPHEFDIIPM
;
A
#
# COMPACT_ATOMS: atom_id res chain seq x y z
N MET A 1 -9.31 -37.09 38.83
CA MET A 1 -9.36 -37.00 40.31
C MET A 1 -8.95 -35.58 40.66
N PHE A 2 -9.86 -34.94 41.41
CA PHE A 2 -9.81 -33.60 42.05
C PHE A 2 -9.82 -32.40 41.11
N LEU A 3 -10.94 -31.72 40.86
CA LEU A 3 -11.86 -30.86 41.65
C LEU A 3 -11.18 -29.57 42.14
N SER A 4 -11.54 -28.41 41.47
CA SER A 4 -12.51 -27.43 42.00
C SER A 4 -11.96 -26.48 43.04
N SER A 5 -11.96 -25.19 42.75
CA SER A 5 -12.74 -24.22 43.56
C SER A 5 -12.57 -22.78 43.01
N ALA A 6 -13.70 -22.19 42.71
CA ALA A 6 -13.91 -20.76 42.54
C ALA A 6 -14.06 -20.10 43.91
N PHE A 7 -13.63 -18.83 44.05
CA PHE A 7 -14.19 -17.93 45.07
C PHE A 7 -14.26 -16.50 44.55
N PRO A 8 -15.36 -15.79 44.83
CA PRO A 8 -15.59 -14.41 44.40
C PRO A 8 -15.17 -13.39 45.46
N ILE A 9 -14.81 -12.21 45.05
CA ILE A 9 -14.52 -11.06 45.93
C ILE A 9 -15.73 -10.12 45.92
N PRO A 10 -16.21 -9.61 47.09
CA PRO A 10 -17.44 -8.83 47.21
C PRO A 10 -17.25 -7.32 47.02
N LEU A 11 -18.29 -6.69 46.48
CA LEU A 11 -18.50 -5.24 46.43
C LEU A 11 -19.04 -4.74 47.80
N PRO A 12 -18.72 -3.52 48.25
CA PRO A 12 -19.37 -2.88 49.36
C PRO A 12 -20.64 -2.16 48.94
N THR A 13 -21.69 -2.44 49.68
CA THR A 13 -22.99 -1.77 49.70
C THR A 13 -22.92 -0.41 50.39
N CYS A 14 -23.64 0.57 49.87
CA CYS A 14 -24.16 1.70 50.63
C CYS A 14 -25.65 1.87 50.36
N THR A 15 -26.41 1.76 51.44
CA THR A 15 -27.85 1.92 51.58
C THR A 15 -28.29 3.36 51.75
N GLY A 16 -29.52 3.66 51.32
CA GLY A 16 -30.29 4.85 51.76
C GLY A 16 -31.37 5.25 50.78
N LEU A 17 -32.50 4.68 50.86
CA LEU A 17 -33.84 5.05 51.37
C LEU A 17 -34.65 6.08 50.54
N ILE A 18 -35.71 5.52 49.92
CA ILE A 18 -37.15 5.83 49.94
C ILE A 18 -37.66 7.09 49.19
N GLY A 19 -38.66 6.81 48.33
CA GLY A 19 -39.63 7.78 47.82
C GLY A 19 -40.42 7.30 46.61
N THR A 20 -41.46 6.50 46.86
CA THR A 20 -42.53 6.10 45.90
C THR A 20 -43.48 7.26 45.61
N THR A 21 -43.94 7.41 44.33
CA THR A 21 -45.34 7.69 43.96
C THR A 21 -45.51 7.61 42.42
N ILE A 22 -46.19 6.65 41.97
CA ILE A 22 -47.46 6.40 41.25
C ILE A 22 -47.85 7.43 40.16
N ILE A 23 -48.09 6.84 38.96
CA ILE A 23 -48.68 7.28 37.68
C ILE A 23 -50.10 7.87 37.90
N PRO A 24 -50.69 8.71 37.00
CA PRO A 24 -51.24 8.22 35.74
C PRO A 24 -51.22 9.14 34.52
N GLU A 25 -51.59 8.49 33.42
CA GLU A 25 -51.91 8.93 32.07
C GLU A 25 -52.73 10.22 31.92
N SER A 26 -52.52 10.98 30.83
CA SER A 26 -53.45 11.14 29.68
C SER A 26 -53.23 12.45 28.92
N ASP A 27 -53.38 12.33 27.61
CA ASP A 27 -53.97 13.28 26.63
C ASP A 27 -53.16 14.48 26.09
N SER A 28 -52.91 14.29 24.83
CA SER A 28 -53.01 15.22 23.68
C SER A 28 -53.27 16.72 23.98
N LEU A 29 -52.49 17.60 23.36
CA LEU A 29 -52.96 18.68 22.46
C LEU A 29 -51.85 19.57 21.91
N SER A 30 -52.01 19.93 20.68
CA SER A 30 -51.31 20.87 19.84
C SER A 30 -51.10 22.27 20.45
N LEU A 31 -50.02 22.96 20.11
CA LEU A 31 -49.98 24.41 19.68
C LEU A 31 -48.53 24.81 19.41
N LEU A 32 -48.23 25.12 18.17
CA LEU A 32 -48.12 26.46 17.56
C LEU A 32 -47.05 27.41 18.16
N LEU A 33 -46.04 27.67 17.32
CA LEU A 33 -45.32 28.94 17.09
C LEU A 33 -44.93 29.81 18.29
N LEU A 34 -43.62 30.07 18.39
CA LEU A 34 -43.11 31.44 18.49
C LEU A 34 -41.62 31.50 18.18
N LEU A 35 -41.30 32.14 17.07
CA LEU A 35 -39.96 32.64 16.70
C LEU A 35 -39.65 33.85 17.55
N LEU A 36 -38.51 33.85 18.23
CA LEU A 36 -37.83 35.08 18.70
C LEU A 36 -36.32 34.94 18.45
N PRO A 37 -35.70 36.01 17.93
CA PRO A 37 -34.28 35.98 17.58
C PRO A 37 -33.42 36.37 18.81
N LEU A 38 -32.32 35.63 19.00
CA LEU A 38 -31.27 36.00 19.95
C LEU A 38 -30.33 37.05 19.33
N PRO A 39 -29.86 38.05 20.11
CA PRO A 39 -29.01 39.14 19.60
C PRO A 39 -27.56 38.72 19.41
N LEU A 40 -26.97 39.16 18.31
CA LEU A 40 -25.53 39.09 18.01
C LEU A 40 -24.71 40.03 18.95
N PRO A 41 -23.51 39.63 19.36
CA PRO A 41 -22.61 40.50 20.12
C PRO A 41 -21.96 41.57 19.21
N PRO A 42 -21.57 42.74 19.75
CA PRO A 42 -21.08 43.87 18.97
C PRO A 42 -19.65 43.68 18.46
N LEU A 43 -19.42 44.11 17.22
CA LEU A 43 -18.13 44.20 16.55
C LEU A 43 -17.27 45.29 17.21
N LEU A 44 -16.07 44.93 17.64
CA LEU A 44 -15.01 45.85 18.04
C LEU A 44 -14.31 46.45 16.81
N PRO A 45 -13.90 47.73 16.83
CA PRO A 45 -13.31 48.43 15.69
C PRO A 45 -11.83 48.06 15.50
N LEU A 46 -11.47 47.83 14.22
CA LEU A 46 -10.09 47.66 13.76
C LEU A 46 -9.29 48.98 13.86
N PRO A 47 -8.00 48.91 14.22
CA PRO A 47 -7.14 50.11 14.21
C PRO A 47 -6.64 50.43 12.79
N LEU A 48 -6.62 51.74 12.48
CA LEU A 48 -6.16 52.35 11.24
C LEU A 48 -4.64 52.12 11.02
N LEU A 49 -4.29 51.64 9.86
CA LEU A 49 -2.90 51.59 9.36
C LEU A 49 -2.48 52.96 8.79
N PRO A 50 -1.22 53.37 8.94
CA PRO A 50 -0.73 54.67 8.45
C PRO A 50 -0.44 54.62 6.94
N LYS A 51 -0.78 55.74 6.29
CA LYS A 51 -0.54 56.04 4.87
C LYS A 51 0.96 56.12 4.58
N CYS A 52 1.48 55.25 3.71
CA CYS A 52 2.79 55.47 3.08
C CYS A 52 2.62 56.16 1.74
N LEU A 53 3.41 57.23 1.58
CA LEU A 53 3.50 58.18 0.47
C LEU A 53 4.01 57.47 -0.82
N PHE A 54 3.30 57.70 -1.91
CA PHE A 54 3.73 57.34 -3.27
C PHE A 54 4.77 58.32 -3.81
N ASN A 55 5.87 57.82 -4.35
CA ASN A 55 6.87 58.56 -5.11
C ASN A 55 6.69 58.26 -6.62
N PRO A 56 6.46 59.27 -7.48
CA PRO A 56 6.01 59.03 -8.87
C PRO A 56 7.12 59.00 -9.91
N ASN A 57 8.30 58.41 -9.67
CA ASN A 57 9.36 58.32 -10.67
C ASN A 57 10.09 56.96 -10.62
N MET A 58 9.46 55.90 -11.17
CA MET A 58 10.18 54.68 -11.52
C MET A 58 9.67 54.12 -12.84
N ARG A 59 10.55 54.11 -13.85
CA ARG A 59 10.32 53.50 -15.18
C ARG A 59 10.35 51.97 -15.09
N ILE A 60 9.31 51.34 -15.61
CA ILE A 60 9.12 49.86 -15.68
C ILE A 60 9.77 49.36 -16.97
N PRO A 61 10.65 48.34 -16.96
CA PRO A 61 11.04 47.59 -18.16
C PRO A 61 10.03 46.50 -18.49
N LYS A 62 9.59 46.50 -19.74
CA LYS A 62 8.70 45.48 -20.31
C LYS A 62 9.51 44.20 -20.61
N LYS A 63 9.26 43.10 -19.89
CA LYS A 63 9.42 41.71 -20.37
C LYS A 63 8.42 40.80 -19.62
N PRO A 64 7.76 39.84 -20.31
CA PRO A 64 6.78 38.97 -19.70
C PRO A 64 7.48 37.83 -18.95
N VAL A 65 7.10 37.67 -17.68
CA VAL A 65 7.50 36.53 -16.85
C VAL A 65 6.24 35.75 -16.56
N SER A 66 6.21 34.50 -17.04
CA SER A 66 5.17 33.53 -16.72
C SER A 66 5.26 33.15 -15.24
N PHE A 67 4.22 33.44 -14.49
CA PHE A 67 4.06 32.95 -13.11
C PHE A 67 3.32 31.61 -13.11
N CYS A 68 3.99 30.57 -12.68
CA CYS A 68 3.34 29.35 -12.20
C CYS A 68 2.92 29.58 -10.74
N PHE A 69 1.63 29.66 -10.49
CA PHE A 69 1.07 29.62 -9.14
C PHE A 69 0.99 28.16 -8.66
N SER A 70 1.78 27.80 -7.67
CA SER A 70 1.51 26.66 -6.81
C SER A 70 0.95 27.17 -5.49
N LEU A 71 -0.33 26.92 -5.27
CA LEU A 71 -1.01 27.18 -4.01
C LEU A 71 -0.59 26.15 -2.97
N PHE A 72 0.17 26.58 -1.98
CA PHE A 72 0.31 25.88 -0.71
C PHE A 72 -0.59 26.56 0.32
N SER A 73 -1.43 25.76 0.97
CA SER A 73 -2.21 26.16 2.14
C SER A 73 -1.29 26.27 3.36
N PRO A 74 -1.41 27.33 4.20
CA PRO A 74 -0.59 27.46 5.37
C PRO A 74 -1.37 26.94 6.59
N ASP A 75 -0.82 25.95 7.29
CA ASP A 75 -1.08 25.84 8.73
C ASP A 75 0.03 25.03 9.43
N VAL A 76 0.53 25.67 10.49
CA VAL A 76 1.31 25.14 11.62
C VAL A 76 2.82 24.95 11.41
N PHE A 77 3.57 26.02 11.75
CA PHE A 77 4.93 25.91 12.30
C PHE A 77 5.12 26.86 13.50
N PRO A 78 5.69 26.40 14.62
CA PRO A 78 6.30 27.27 15.63
C PRO A 78 7.77 27.57 15.30
N PRO A 79 8.33 28.72 15.77
CA PRO A 79 9.62 29.22 15.34
C PRO A 79 10.79 28.76 16.21
N ALA A 80 11.94 28.75 15.64
CA ALA A 80 13.29 29.01 16.13
C ALA A 80 14.32 27.91 15.84
N TYR A 81 15.24 28.23 14.94
CA TYR A 81 16.67 28.36 15.23
C TYR A 81 17.40 28.83 13.97
N SER A 82 18.00 30.03 14.08
CA SER A 82 18.89 30.61 13.09
C SER A 82 20.28 29.99 13.21
N SER A 83 20.82 29.43 12.12
CA SER A 83 22.27 29.28 11.98
C SER A 83 22.70 29.72 10.58
N ARG A 84 23.66 30.66 10.59
CA ARG A 84 24.27 31.35 9.46
C ARG A 84 25.01 30.38 8.56
N ILE A 85 24.68 30.37 7.28
CA ILE A 85 25.53 29.77 6.24
C ILE A 85 26.23 30.92 5.50
N ARG A 86 27.57 30.95 5.56
CA ARG A 86 28.43 31.81 4.75
C ARG A 86 28.52 31.23 3.35
N LEU A 87 28.10 31.99 2.36
CA LEU A 87 28.40 31.76 0.95
C LEU A 87 29.83 32.26 0.68
N VAL A 88 30.69 31.34 0.25
CA VAL A 88 32.00 31.68 -0.34
C VAL A 88 31.84 31.64 -1.85
N SER A 89 31.90 32.81 -2.48
CA SER A 89 31.96 32.98 -3.92
C SER A 89 33.42 32.82 -4.37
N GLY A 90 33.68 31.78 -5.14
CA GLY A 90 34.96 31.59 -5.81
C GLY A 90 34.79 31.74 -7.32
N THR A 91 35.31 32.83 -7.87
CA THR A 91 35.47 33.06 -9.30
C THR A 91 36.68 32.30 -9.81
N PHE A 92 36.49 31.45 -10.82
CA PHE A 92 37.60 30.87 -11.60
C PHE A 92 37.70 31.54 -12.96
N THR A 93 38.87 32.12 -13.21
CA THR A 93 39.29 32.63 -14.50
C THR A 93 39.93 31.54 -15.33
N LEU A 94 39.54 31.47 -16.62
CA LEU A 94 40.14 30.65 -17.64
C LEU A 94 41.47 31.28 -18.07
N SER A 95 42.53 30.49 -18.19
CA SER A 95 43.71 30.83 -18.97
C SER A 95 44.08 29.67 -19.90
N ASP A 96 44.18 30.02 -21.19
CA ASP A 96 44.64 29.18 -22.28
C ASP A 96 46.10 28.79 -22.16
N SER A 97 46.43 27.55 -22.54
CA SER A 97 47.65 27.25 -23.32
C SER A 97 47.73 25.77 -23.71
N PHE A 98 47.71 25.47 -25.00
CA PHE A 98 48.17 24.23 -25.62
C PHE A 98 49.69 24.21 -25.73
N PRO A 99 50.43 23.04 -25.85
CA PRO A 99 50.40 22.23 -27.08
C PRO A 99 50.65 20.71 -26.93
N GLY A 100 50.01 19.95 -27.84
CA GLY A 100 50.63 18.91 -28.66
C GLY A 100 50.99 17.55 -28.09
N LYS A 101 50.24 16.49 -28.47
CA LYS A 101 50.70 15.35 -29.29
C LYS A 101 49.57 14.32 -29.52
N ARG A 102 49.30 14.07 -30.79
CA ARG A 102 48.40 13.02 -31.28
C ARG A 102 48.97 11.62 -30.97
N LYS A 103 48.15 10.73 -30.42
CA LYS A 103 48.22 9.30 -30.71
C LYS A 103 46.80 8.80 -30.90
N GLY A 104 46.55 8.21 -32.07
CA GLY A 104 45.27 7.68 -32.47
C GLY A 104 44.88 6.47 -31.65
N ILE A 105 43.63 6.40 -31.27
CA ILE A 105 42.98 5.19 -30.75
C ILE A 105 41.84 4.86 -31.72
N CYS A 106 41.99 3.67 -32.33
CA CYS A 106 41.00 3.10 -33.22
C CYS A 106 39.69 2.84 -32.49
N PHE A 107 38.59 3.34 -33.04
CA PHE A 107 37.25 2.93 -32.64
C PHE A 107 37.00 1.51 -33.16
N GLY A 108 37.02 0.54 -32.25
CA GLY A 108 36.53 -0.82 -32.48
C GLY A 108 35.00 -0.82 -32.46
N GLY A 109 34.42 -1.35 -33.54
CA GLY A 109 32.99 -1.38 -33.78
C GLY A 109 32.21 -2.11 -32.66
N VAL A 110 31.11 -1.52 -32.31
CA VAL A 110 30.09 -2.14 -31.45
C VAL A 110 29.39 -3.24 -32.26
N LYS A 111 29.70 -4.50 -31.95
CA LYS A 111 28.92 -5.65 -32.43
C LYS A 111 27.59 -5.66 -31.73
N GLN A 112 26.52 -5.49 -32.49
CA GLN A 112 25.16 -5.82 -32.05
C GLN A 112 25.11 -7.30 -31.68
N LEU A 113 24.87 -7.57 -30.41
CA LEU A 113 24.51 -8.91 -29.90
C LEU A 113 23.01 -9.13 -30.11
N HIS A 114 22.65 -9.70 -31.26
CA HIS A 114 21.39 -10.39 -31.42
C HIS A 114 21.49 -11.72 -30.65
N SER A 115 20.89 -11.80 -29.47
CA SER A 115 20.69 -13.08 -28.77
C SER A 115 19.41 -13.71 -29.25
N GLY A 116 19.52 -14.59 -30.24
CA GLY A 116 18.51 -15.59 -30.54
C GLY A 116 18.54 -16.65 -29.44
N TYR A 117 17.44 -16.83 -28.73
CA TYR A 117 17.26 -17.95 -27.82
C TYR A 117 16.49 -19.05 -28.52
N SER A 118 17.17 -20.16 -28.85
CA SER A 118 16.55 -21.45 -29.11
C SER A 118 16.31 -22.16 -27.78
N MET A 119 15.07 -22.57 -27.52
CA MET A 119 14.74 -23.48 -26.44
C MET A 119 15.02 -24.91 -26.89
N GLU A 120 15.96 -25.59 -26.27
CA GLU A 120 16.00 -27.02 -26.23
C GLU A 120 15.27 -27.50 -24.96
N GLU A 121 14.19 -28.24 -25.16
CA GLU A 121 13.51 -28.99 -24.11
C GLU A 121 14.40 -30.19 -23.73
N SER A 122 14.94 -30.15 -22.50
CA SER A 122 15.46 -31.36 -21.88
C SER A 122 14.58 -31.78 -20.72
N HIS A 123 13.76 -32.78 -20.92
CA HIS A 123 13.18 -33.61 -19.89
C HIS A 123 14.31 -34.40 -19.19
N GLY A 124 14.62 -34.02 -17.97
CA GLY A 124 15.53 -34.74 -17.10
C GLY A 124 14.97 -34.81 -15.69
N THR A 125 14.38 -35.93 -15.35
CA THR A 125 14.03 -36.33 -14.00
C THR A 125 15.31 -36.46 -13.19
N ILE A 126 15.56 -35.58 -12.23
CA ILE A 126 16.67 -35.73 -11.26
C ILE A 126 16.06 -35.90 -9.87
N VAL A 127 15.99 -37.16 -9.44
CA VAL A 127 15.97 -37.56 -8.03
C VAL A 127 17.43 -37.60 -7.60
N GLY A 128 17.84 -36.74 -6.67
CA GLY A 128 19.21 -36.69 -6.20
C GLY A 128 19.45 -35.76 -5.05
N ASP A 129 19.65 -36.33 -3.90
CA ASP A 129 20.46 -35.91 -2.74
C ASP A 129 20.50 -34.40 -2.35
N MET A 130 19.88 -34.10 -1.21
CA MET A 130 20.07 -32.86 -0.46
C MET A 130 21.49 -32.76 0.10
N LYS A 131 22.44 -32.36 -0.70
CA LYS A 131 23.76 -31.86 -0.24
C LYS A 131 23.93 -30.43 -0.69
N SER A 132 24.06 -29.55 0.32
CA SER A 132 24.57 -28.17 0.26
C SER A 132 24.21 -27.41 -1.02
N HIS A 133 23.20 -26.55 -0.94
CA HIS A 133 22.95 -25.58 -2.02
C HIS A 133 24.22 -24.75 -2.25
N PRO A 134 24.83 -24.81 -3.43
CA PRO A 134 25.94 -23.93 -3.74
C PRO A 134 25.43 -22.49 -3.62
N CYS A 135 26.16 -21.70 -2.89
CA CYS A 135 25.89 -20.26 -2.74
C CYS A 135 25.74 -19.67 -4.14
N ILE A 136 24.55 -19.19 -4.45
CA ILE A 136 24.12 -18.78 -5.79
C ILE A 136 25.04 -17.67 -6.40
N TRP A 137 25.96 -17.10 -5.66
CA TRP A 137 26.89 -16.01 -6.01
C TRP A 137 28.26 -16.48 -6.51
N SER A 138 28.54 -17.76 -6.43
CA SER A 138 29.83 -18.35 -6.78
C SER A 138 29.96 -18.83 -8.22
N SER A 139 29.07 -18.42 -9.12
CA SER A 139 29.23 -18.69 -10.55
C SER A 139 30.33 -17.78 -11.13
N PRO A 140 31.40 -18.36 -11.70
CA PRO A 140 32.48 -17.58 -12.33
C PRO A 140 32.04 -16.74 -13.54
N GLU A 141 30.88 -17.03 -14.11
CA GLU A 141 30.37 -16.38 -15.30
C GLU A 141 29.50 -15.14 -15.04
N GLY A 142 29.50 -14.60 -13.82
CA GLY A 142 29.08 -13.22 -13.51
C GLY A 142 27.64 -12.80 -13.82
N GLY A 143 26.80 -13.67 -14.31
CA GLY A 143 25.44 -13.32 -14.70
C GLY A 143 24.45 -14.39 -14.32
N ARG A 144 23.63 -14.11 -13.29
CA ARG A 144 22.55 -14.99 -12.93
C ARG A 144 21.38 -14.85 -13.89
N LYS A 145 21.05 -15.90 -14.55
CA LYS A 145 19.68 -16.10 -15.03
C LYS A 145 18.83 -16.45 -13.83
N ILE A 146 17.98 -15.51 -13.37
CA ILE A 146 16.91 -15.85 -12.43
C ILE A 146 15.93 -16.68 -13.24
N ASN A 147 16.01 -18.00 -13.10
CA ASN A 147 15.20 -18.93 -13.90
C ASN A 147 13.73 -18.94 -13.46
N VAL A 148 13.35 -18.17 -12.43
CA VAL A 148 11.99 -18.11 -11.92
C VAL A 148 11.42 -16.72 -12.19
N ILE A 149 10.59 -16.67 -13.22
CA ILE A 149 9.81 -15.48 -13.58
C ILE A 149 8.87 -15.14 -12.41
N GLY A 150 8.76 -13.85 -12.07
CA GLY A 150 7.92 -13.39 -10.97
C GLY A 150 8.63 -13.29 -9.61
N LYS A 151 9.77 -13.97 -9.41
CA LYS A 151 10.58 -13.91 -8.16
C LYS A 151 11.73 -12.90 -8.23
N GLN A 152 11.52 -11.82 -8.95
CA GLN A 152 12.50 -10.76 -9.08
C GLN A 152 12.26 -9.65 -8.06
N ILE A 153 13.33 -8.91 -7.73
CA ILE A 153 13.23 -7.66 -6.99
C ILE A 153 13.33 -6.51 -7.99
N PHE A 154 12.28 -5.69 -8.03
CA PHE A 154 12.17 -4.53 -8.89
C PHE A 154 12.61 -3.28 -8.13
N CYS A 155 13.25 -2.34 -8.84
CA CYS A 155 13.84 -1.16 -8.24
C CYS A 155 13.20 0.11 -8.84
N ASN A 156 12.54 0.91 -7.98
CA ASN A 156 12.04 2.23 -8.34
C ASN A 156 13.07 3.32 -8.03
N ARG A 157 13.93 3.10 -7.01
CA ARG A 157 14.95 4.06 -6.59
C ARG A 157 16.22 3.33 -6.23
N SER A 158 17.34 3.84 -6.69
CA SER A 158 18.65 3.24 -6.44
C SER A 158 18.88 2.98 -4.95
N LEU A 159 19.32 1.77 -4.64
CA LEU A 159 19.63 1.31 -3.30
C LEU A 159 20.92 0.49 -3.31
N ASN A 160 21.93 0.98 -2.60
CA ASN A 160 23.15 0.24 -2.36
C ASN A 160 23.05 -0.47 -1.01
N MET A 161 22.96 -1.80 -1.04
CA MET A 161 22.84 -2.60 0.18
C MET A 161 24.07 -2.51 1.09
N LYS A 162 25.25 -2.17 0.56
CA LYS A 162 26.44 -1.94 1.40
C LYS A 162 26.27 -0.81 2.42
N ASN A 163 25.36 0.14 2.15
CA ASN A 163 25.07 1.25 3.05
C ASN A 163 23.97 0.91 4.09
N ILE A 164 23.39 -0.28 4.01
CA ILE A 164 22.34 -0.73 4.92
C ILE A 164 22.99 -1.51 6.08
N VAL A 165 22.81 -1.02 7.29
CA VAL A 165 23.31 -1.64 8.52
C VAL A 165 22.24 -2.44 9.25
N ALA A 166 20.97 -2.11 9.05
CA ALA A 166 19.86 -2.79 9.69
C ALA A 166 18.72 -3.08 8.68
N VAL A 167 18.19 -4.30 8.73
CA VAL A 167 17.04 -4.73 7.91
C VAL A 167 15.90 -5.13 8.83
N GLY A 168 14.78 -4.43 8.70
CA GLY A 168 13.57 -4.68 9.48
C GLY A 168 12.47 -5.28 8.65
N PHE A 169 11.62 -6.06 9.30
CA PHE A 169 10.53 -6.77 8.67
C PHE A 169 9.23 -6.53 9.44
N ASP A 170 8.12 -6.43 8.71
CA ASP A 170 6.81 -6.78 9.24
C ASP A 170 6.62 -8.29 9.20
N MET A 171 5.64 -8.81 9.94
CA MET A 171 5.34 -10.24 9.99
C MET A 171 4.22 -10.62 9.04
N ASP A 172 3.04 -10.07 9.26
CA ASP A 172 1.81 -10.49 8.59
C ASP A 172 1.81 -10.05 7.13
N TYR A 173 1.53 -10.96 6.17
CA TYR A 173 1.65 -10.76 4.72
C TYR A 173 3.06 -10.32 4.22
N THR A 174 4.05 -10.26 5.11
CA THR A 174 5.44 -9.96 4.77
C THR A 174 6.32 -11.19 4.91
N LEU A 175 6.65 -11.61 6.15
CA LEU A 175 7.33 -12.88 6.40
C LEU A 175 6.35 -14.05 6.28
N ALA A 176 5.16 -13.91 6.87
CA ALA A 176 4.09 -14.89 6.81
C ALA A 176 3.14 -14.57 5.66
N GLN A 177 3.21 -15.32 4.59
CA GLN A 177 2.27 -15.21 3.47
C GLN A 177 1.05 -16.07 3.76
N TYR A 178 -0.10 -15.43 4.04
CA TYR A 178 -1.36 -16.13 4.27
C TYR A 178 -1.97 -16.64 2.96
N LYS A 179 -2.72 -17.74 3.05
CA LYS A 179 -3.47 -18.32 1.95
C LYS A 179 -4.84 -17.64 1.88
N PRO A 180 -5.14 -16.86 0.83
CA PRO A 180 -6.38 -16.09 0.79
C PRO A 180 -7.63 -16.98 0.83
N GLU A 181 -7.58 -18.16 0.19
CA GLU A 181 -8.69 -19.11 0.15
C GLU A 181 -9.08 -19.66 1.52
N THR A 182 -8.20 -19.63 2.50
CA THR A 182 -8.50 -20.17 3.83
C THR A 182 -8.53 -19.08 4.90
N PHE A 183 -7.55 -18.18 4.91
CA PHE A 183 -7.41 -17.15 5.94
C PHE A 183 -8.44 -16.03 5.76
N GLU A 184 -8.57 -15.50 4.54
CA GLU A 184 -9.56 -14.46 4.25
C GLU A 184 -10.99 -14.99 4.33
N SER A 185 -11.23 -16.26 3.94
CA SER A 185 -12.53 -16.90 4.15
C SER A 185 -12.88 -17.02 5.63
N LEU A 186 -11.92 -17.34 6.49
CA LEU A 186 -12.12 -17.37 7.93
C LEU A 186 -12.50 -15.99 8.49
N ALA A 187 -11.82 -14.94 8.03
CA ALA A 187 -12.12 -13.56 8.43
C ALA A 187 -13.52 -13.13 7.96
N TYR A 188 -13.86 -13.47 6.72
CA TYR A 188 -15.17 -13.22 6.12
C TYR A 188 -16.30 -13.91 6.89
N GLU A 189 -16.20 -15.22 7.14
CA GLU A 189 -17.20 -15.97 7.90
C GLU A 189 -17.35 -15.46 9.33
N GLY A 190 -16.23 -15.14 9.99
CA GLY A 190 -16.22 -14.55 11.32
C GLY A 190 -16.96 -13.21 11.35
N THR A 191 -16.73 -12.38 10.35
CA THR A 191 -17.38 -11.06 10.21
C THR A 191 -18.89 -11.21 10.01
N ILE A 192 -19.34 -12.10 9.14
CA ILE A 192 -20.78 -12.39 8.92
C ILE A 192 -21.45 -12.84 10.21
N LYS A 193 -20.83 -13.77 10.94
CA LYS A 193 -21.38 -14.24 12.22
C LYS A 193 -21.61 -13.09 13.20
N LYS A 194 -20.69 -12.13 13.28
CA LYS A 194 -20.83 -10.94 14.12
C LYS A 194 -21.90 -9.97 13.61
N LEU A 195 -21.98 -9.74 12.31
CA LEU A 195 -23.05 -8.91 11.73
C LEU A 195 -24.44 -9.47 12.06
N VAL A 196 -24.61 -10.79 11.93
CA VAL A 196 -25.90 -11.43 12.19
C VAL A 196 -26.21 -11.54 13.67
N ASN A 197 -25.27 -12.01 14.49
CA ASN A 197 -25.52 -12.30 15.89
C ASN A 197 -25.49 -11.06 16.78
N ASP A 198 -24.57 -10.12 16.51
CA ASP A 198 -24.30 -8.98 17.39
C ASP A 198 -24.96 -7.69 16.89
N LEU A 199 -25.13 -7.55 15.56
CA LEU A 199 -25.65 -6.34 14.93
C LEU A 199 -27.03 -6.52 14.28
N GLY A 200 -27.63 -7.72 14.34
CA GLY A 200 -29.00 -7.99 13.91
C GLY A 200 -29.22 -7.98 12.39
N TYR A 201 -28.18 -8.19 11.60
CA TYR A 201 -28.31 -8.37 10.15
C TYR A 201 -29.07 -9.66 9.81
N PRO A 202 -29.68 -9.76 8.62
CA PRO A 202 -30.48 -10.91 8.21
C PRO A 202 -29.70 -12.22 8.28
N ARG A 203 -30.34 -13.29 8.78
CA ARG A 203 -29.73 -14.63 8.89
C ARG A 203 -29.34 -15.25 7.55
N GLU A 204 -29.89 -14.76 6.44
CA GLU A 204 -29.59 -15.16 5.08
C GLU A 204 -28.09 -14.97 4.75
N LEU A 205 -27.43 -13.98 5.39
CA LEU A 205 -26.00 -13.71 5.24
C LEU A 205 -25.13 -14.90 5.65
N LEU A 206 -25.59 -15.75 6.57
CA LEU A 206 -24.85 -16.95 7.01
C LEU A 206 -24.63 -17.98 5.91
N ASN A 207 -25.43 -17.91 4.84
CA ASN A 207 -25.34 -18.79 3.67
C ASN A 207 -24.47 -18.22 2.54
N TRP A 208 -23.90 -17.03 2.73
CA TRP A 208 -23.07 -16.39 1.73
C TRP A 208 -21.69 -17.02 1.65
N SER A 209 -21.10 -16.98 0.47
CA SER A 209 -19.74 -17.44 0.19
C SER A 209 -18.83 -16.29 -0.24
N PHE A 210 -17.56 -16.46 0.04
CA PHE A 210 -16.52 -15.50 -0.30
C PHE A 210 -15.77 -15.93 -1.57
N ASP A 211 -15.72 -15.05 -2.57
CA ASP A 211 -14.81 -15.21 -3.71
C ASP A 211 -13.55 -14.38 -3.46
N TRP A 212 -12.51 -15.04 -2.95
CA TRP A 212 -11.24 -14.41 -2.62
C TRP A 212 -10.48 -13.87 -3.84
N LYS A 213 -10.88 -14.25 -5.06
CA LYS A 213 -10.28 -13.78 -6.31
C LYS A 213 -10.91 -12.49 -6.83
N TYR A 214 -12.07 -12.09 -6.29
CA TYR A 214 -12.84 -10.97 -6.85
C TYR A 214 -12.21 -9.61 -6.58
N MET A 215 -11.79 -9.33 -5.35
CA MET A 215 -11.21 -8.04 -4.96
C MET A 215 -9.70 -8.02 -5.14
N VAL A 216 -9.16 -6.84 -5.44
CA VAL A 216 -7.73 -6.59 -5.59
C VAL A 216 -7.30 -5.37 -4.77
N ARG A 217 -6.02 -5.27 -4.42
CA ARG A 217 -5.50 -4.06 -3.77
C ARG A 217 -5.55 -2.85 -4.70
N GLY A 218 -5.57 -1.67 -4.10
CA GLY A 218 -5.57 -0.40 -4.82
C GLY A 218 -6.94 0.11 -5.22
N LEU A 219 -8.01 -0.61 -4.86
CA LEU A 219 -9.38 -0.14 -5.02
C LEU A 219 -9.72 0.93 -3.98
N VAL A 220 -10.76 1.69 -4.26
CA VAL A 220 -11.32 2.70 -3.35
C VAL A 220 -12.80 2.45 -3.19
N LEU A 221 -13.27 2.35 -1.96
CA LEU A 221 -14.70 2.27 -1.66
C LEU A 221 -15.26 3.67 -1.48
N ASP A 222 -16.31 4.00 -2.21
CA ASP A 222 -17.18 5.15 -1.96
C ASP A 222 -18.26 4.69 -0.96
N LYS A 223 -18.01 4.93 0.31
CA LYS A 223 -18.91 4.50 1.41
C LYS A 223 -20.27 5.17 1.35
N LYS A 224 -20.34 6.37 0.81
CA LYS A 224 -21.59 7.13 0.71
C LYS A 224 -22.51 6.59 -0.38
N ARG A 225 -21.94 6.10 -1.49
CA ARG A 225 -22.71 5.65 -2.66
C ARG A 225 -22.73 4.13 -2.84
N GLY A 226 -22.01 3.37 -2.04
CA GLY A 226 -21.89 1.92 -2.20
C GLY A 226 -21.07 1.51 -3.44
N ASN A 227 -20.19 2.37 -3.93
CA ASN A 227 -19.42 2.10 -5.14
C ASN A 227 -18.00 1.65 -4.83
N ILE A 228 -17.47 0.80 -5.71
CA ILE A 228 -16.09 0.34 -5.67
C ILE A 228 -15.40 0.86 -6.93
N LEU A 229 -14.27 1.53 -6.74
CA LEU A 229 -13.62 2.33 -7.78
C LEU A 229 -12.20 1.82 -8.03
N LYS A 230 -11.82 1.73 -9.31
CA LYS A 230 -10.42 1.63 -9.72
C LYS A 230 -10.00 2.88 -10.48
N MET A 231 -8.94 3.51 -9.99
CA MET A 231 -8.46 4.80 -10.49
C MET A 231 -7.05 4.69 -11.09
N ASP A 232 -6.76 5.59 -12.01
CA ASP A 232 -5.41 5.79 -12.52
C ASP A 232 -4.54 6.68 -11.59
N ARG A 233 -3.28 6.88 -11.97
CA ARG A 233 -2.31 7.71 -11.24
C ARG A 233 -2.74 9.18 -11.05
N HIS A 234 -3.66 9.66 -11.87
CA HIS A 234 -4.21 11.01 -11.84
C HIS A 234 -5.56 11.08 -11.11
N LYS A 235 -5.96 10.01 -10.43
CA LYS A 235 -7.23 9.86 -9.71
C LYS A 235 -8.49 9.89 -10.61
N TYR A 236 -8.36 9.59 -11.92
CA TYR A 236 -9.53 9.38 -12.75
C TYR A 236 -10.11 7.99 -12.51
N VAL A 237 -11.41 7.92 -12.27
CA VAL A 237 -12.14 6.66 -12.13
C VAL A 237 -12.28 6.01 -13.51
N LYS A 238 -11.67 4.87 -13.71
CA LYS A 238 -11.70 4.11 -14.98
C LYS A 238 -12.68 2.94 -14.92
N VAL A 239 -12.71 2.23 -13.79
CA VAL A 239 -13.62 1.12 -13.52
C VAL A 239 -14.38 1.43 -12.24
N ALA A 240 -15.68 1.23 -12.25
CA ALA A 240 -16.55 1.42 -11.09
C ALA A 240 -17.68 0.41 -11.08
N TYR A 241 -17.97 -0.12 -9.91
CA TYR A 241 -19.07 -1.05 -9.66
C TYR A 241 -19.92 -0.52 -8.51
N HIS A 242 -21.23 -0.65 -8.63
CA HIS A 242 -22.17 -0.49 -7.53
C HIS A 242 -22.57 -1.89 -7.06
N GLY A 243 -22.16 -2.29 -5.84
CA GLY A 243 -22.19 -3.71 -5.51
C GLY A 243 -21.40 -4.53 -6.53
N PHE A 244 -22.06 -5.41 -7.28
CA PHE A 244 -21.47 -6.20 -8.38
C PHE A 244 -21.88 -5.72 -9.78
N LYS A 245 -22.68 -4.64 -9.88
CA LYS A 245 -23.13 -4.08 -11.16
C LYS A 245 -22.16 -3.02 -11.66
N GLU A 246 -21.62 -3.20 -12.87
CA GLU A 246 -20.73 -2.20 -13.48
C GLU A 246 -21.51 -0.90 -13.76
N LEU A 247 -20.94 0.23 -13.38
CA LEU A 247 -21.48 1.56 -13.71
C LEU A 247 -21.21 1.89 -15.17
N SER A 248 -22.21 2.49 -15.83
CA SER A 248 -22.06 3.00 -17.20
C SER A 248 -20.96 4.07 -17.27
N LYS A 249 -20.50 4.39 -18.49
CA LYS A 249 -19.52 5.47 -18.69
C LYS A 249 -20.14 6.82 -18.30
N GLU A 250 -21.40 7.00 -18.62
CA GLU A 250 -22.17 8.20 -18.36
C GLU A 250 -22.33 8.43 -16.84
N ASP A 251 -22.70 7.39 -16.09
CA ASP A 251 -22.81 7.44 -14.63
C ASP A 251 -21.45 7.74 -13.98
N LYS A 252 -20.37 7.08 -14.43
CA LYS A 252 -19.01 7.35 -13.95
C LYS A 252 -18.62 8.80 -14.15
N VAL A 253 -18.90 9.37 -15.32
CA VAL A 253 -18.59 10.77 -15.63
C VAL A 253 -19.48 11.71 -14.83
N GLY A 254 -20.79 11.41 -14.73
CA GLY A 254 -21.74 12.22 -13.96
C GLY A 254 -21.37 12.30 -12.47
N ILE A 255 -20.93 11.18 -11.86
CA ILE A 255 -20.63 11.13 -10.44
C ILE A 255 -19.20 11.61 -10.13
N TYR A 256 -18.19 11.21 -10.93
CA TYR A 256 -16.78 11.38 -10.64
C TYR A 256 -16.00 12.26 -11.63
N GLY A 257 -16.59 12.62 -12.76
CA GLY A 257 -15.89 13.26 -13.88
C GLY A 257 -15.81 14.78 -13.84
N SER A 258 -16.64 15.45 -13.02
CA SER A 258 -16.81 16.91 -13.06
C SER A 258 -16.02 17.68 -11.98
N THR A 259 -15.25 17.01 -11.15
CA THR A 259 -14.57 17.66 -10.03
C THR A 259 -13.30 18.36 -10.49
N LEU A 260 -13.35 19.68 -10.55
CA LEU A 260 -12.19 20.57 -10.62
C LEU A 260 -11.26 20.36 -9.40
N THR A 261 -11.79 19.84 -8.31
CA THR A 261 -11.09 19.46 -7.09
C THR A 261 -11.13 17.93 -6.95
N ARG A 262 -10.09 17.25 -7.41
CA ARG A 262 -9.91 15.79 -7.29
C ARG A 262 -9.29 15.39 -5.96
N ASP A 263 -9.48 16.18 -4.93
CA ASP A 263 -8.72 16.05 -3.70
C ASP A 263 -9.30 15.02 -2.74
N ALA A 264 -10.53 14.57 -2.95
CA ALA A 264 -11.28 14.00 -1.87
C ALA A 264 -11.68 12.53 -2.10
N PHE A 265 -10.76 11.66 -2.49
CA PHE A 265 -10.95 10.21 -2.32
C PHE A 265 -10.32 9.74 -1.00
N ASP A 266 -10.50 10.54 0.07
CA ASP A 266 -9.98 10.29 1.40
C ASP A 266 -11.14 10.19 2.41
N GLU A 267 -10.83 9.80 3.65
CA GLU A 267 -11.81 9.80 4.74
C GLU A 267 -12.48 11.19 4.89
N PRO A 268 -13.75 11.28 5.34
CA PRO A 268 -14.57 10.17 5.88
C PRO A 268 -15.37 9.39 4.84
N ASP A 269 -15.52 9.89 3.60
CA ASP A 269 -16.47 9.32 2.63
C ASP A 269 -15.91 8.11 1.87
N TYR A 270 -14.59 7.97 1.83
CA TYR A 270 -13.91 6.90 1.09
C TYR A 270 -13.08 6.01 2.00
N ALA A 271 -12.85 4.76 1.56
CA ALA A 271 -11.90 3.84 2.19
C ALA A 271 -10.97 3.26 1.14
N LEU A 272 -9.69 3.14 1.49
CA LEU A 272 -8.63 2.66 0.60
C LEU A 272 -8.36 1.18 0.88
N ILE A 273 -8.42 0.36 -0.16
CA ILE A 273 -8.15 -1.09 -0.08
C ILE A 273 -6.69 -1.33 -0.49
N ASP A 274 -5.78 -1.05 0.41
CA ASP A 274 -4.33 -1.09 0.14
C ASP A 274 -3.59 -2.22 0.88
N THR A 275 -4.29 -3.01 1.70
CA THR A 275 -3.78 -4.23 2.33
C THR A 275 -4.62 -5.43 1.95
N LEU A 276 -4.02 -6.61 1.96
CA LEU A 276 -4.71 -7.88 1.70
C LEU A 276 -5.80 -8.16 2.73
N PHE A 277 -5.61 -7.76 3.99
CA PHE A 277 -6.63 -7.87 5.04
C PHE A 277 -7.97 -7.17 4.73
N SER A 278 -7.98 -6.18 3.84
CA SER A 278 -9.19 -5.44 3.50
C SER A 278 -9.98 -6.03 2.33
N LEU A 279 -9.51 -7.13 1.71
CA LEU A 279 -10.18 -7.71 0.55
C LEU A 279 -11.51 -8.38 0.93
N ALA A 280 -11.53 -9.14 2.01
CA ALA A 280 -12.75 -9.75 2.55
C ALA A 280 -13.78 -8.69 2.96
N GLU A 281 -13.33 -7.62 3.63
CA GLU A 281 -14.15 -6.46 4.00
C GLU A 281 -14.80 -5.80 2.79
N ALA A 282 -14.01 -5.53 1.74
CA ALA A 282 -14.49 -4.89 0.52
C ALA A 282 -15.50 -5.77 -0.23
N TYR A 283 -15.26 -7.07 -0.28
CA TYR A 283 -16.17 -8.03 -0.92
C TYR A 283 -17.50 -8.14 -0.19
N LEU A 284 -17.46 -8.27 1.15
CA LEU A 284 -18.66 -8.31 1.97
C LEU A 284 -19.48 -7.02 1.86
N PHE A 285 -18.81 -5.87 1.82
CA PHE A 285 -19.48 -4.59 1.59
C PHE A 285 -20.20 -4.57 0.24
N ALA A 286 -19.57 -5.05 -0.85
CA ALA A 286 -20.20 -5.16 -2.15
C ALA A 286 -21.45 -6.06 -2.14
N GLN A 287 -21.38 -7.20 -1.46
CA GLN A 287 -22.51 -8.10 -1.29
C GLN A 287 -23.68 -7.45 -0.53
N LEU A 288 -23.36 -6.71 0.53
CA LEU A 288 -24.39 -5.99 1.31
C LEU A 288 -25.05 -4.89 0.51
N VAL A 289 -24.30 -4.15 -0.32
CA VAL A 289 -24.86 -3.13 -1.23
C VAL A 289 -25.83 -3.80 -2.21
N ASP A 290 -25.39 -4.85 -2.89
CA ASP A 290 -26.23 -5.60 -3.83
C ASP A 290 -27.46 -6.21 -3.17
N PHE A 291 -27.29 -6.77 -1.97
CA PHE A 291 -28.39 -7.35 -1.20
C PHE A 291 -29.44 -6.32 -0.78
N ARG A 292 -29.00 -5.16 -0.28
CA ARG A 292 -29.88 -4.06 0.13
C ARG A 292 -30.73 -3.57 -1.05
N ASP A 293 -30.11 -3.36 -2.20
CA ASP A 293 -30.78 -2.80 -3.37
C ASP A 293 -31.79 -3.77 -3.99
N ASN A 294 -31.48 -5.08 -3.95
CA ASN A 294 -32.35 -6.12 -4.48
C ASN A 294 -33.42 -6.62 -3.47
N ASN A 295 -33.33 -6.24 -2.19
CA ASN A 295 -34.23 -6.69 -1.14
C ASN A 295 -34.70 -5.53 -0.25
N PRO A 296 -35.54 -4.61 -0.78
CA PRO A 296 -36.06 -3.49 0.01
C PRO A 296 -36.75 -3.98 1.30
N GLY A 297 -36.44 -3.33 2.42
CA GLY A 297 -37.04 -3.64 3.72
C GLY A 297 -36.44 -4.82 4.50
N LYS A 298 -35.49 -5.60 3.93
CA LYS A 298 -34.77 -6.63 4.68
C LYS A 298 -33.63 -6.08 5.53
N VAL A 299 -32.99 -5.01 5.08
CA VAL A 299 -32.03 -4.23 5.88
C VAL A 299 -32.79 -3.03 6.42
N PRO A 300 -32.63 -2.64 7.68
CA PRO A 300 -33.33 -1.49 8.25
C PRO A 300 -33.15 -0.23 7.39
N ASP A 301 -34.23 0.50 7.10
CA ASP A 301 -34.22 1.70 6.22
C ASP A 301 -33.28 2.79 6.72
N THR A 302 -32.99 2.82 8.02
CA THR A 302 -32.04 3.73 8.64
C THR A 302 -30.58 3.39 8.36
N THR A 303 -30.30 2.23 7.73
CA THR A 303 -28.96 1.75 7.44
C THR A 303 -28.59 2.14 6.01
N ASP A 304 -27.91 3.27 5.84
CA ASP A 304 -27.31 3.67 4.58
C ASP A 304 -26.00 2.88 4.30
N TYR A 305 -25.41 3.05 3.10
CA TYR A 305 -24.17 2.35 2.74
C TYR A 305 -23.00 2.72 3.66
N ALA A 306 -22.94 3.97 4.12
CA ALA A 306 -21.89 4.42 5.02
C ALA A 306 -21.99 3.73 6.38
N ARG A 307 -23.20 3.53 6.88
CA ARG A 307 -23.47 2.77 8.11
C ARG A 307 -23.12 1.29 7.93
N MET A 308 -23.55 0.67 6.81
CA MET A 308 -23.20 -0.72 6.52
C MET A 308 -21.69 -0.92 6.49
N TYR A 309 -20.95 -0.03 5.85
CA TYR A 309 -19.48 -0.11 5.85
C TYR A 309 -18.90 -0.02 7.27
N LYS A 310 -19.41 0.91 8.07
CA LYS A 310 -19.00 1.07 9.47
C LYS A 310 -19.23 -0.20 10.29
N ASP A 311 -20.37 -0.85 10.10
CA ASP A 311 -20.73 -2.08 10.79
C ASP A 311 -19.83 -3.25 10.33
N VAL A 312 -19.58 -3.38 9.03
CA VAL A 312 -18.62 -4.37 8.50
C VAL A 312 -17.24 -4.15 9.10
N ARG A 313 -16.74 -2.91 9.09
CA ARG A 313 -15.42 -2.58 9.65
C ARG A 313 -15.32 -2.90 11.14
N ALA A 314 -16.34 -2.55 11.91
CA ALA A 314 -16.39 -2.86 13.33
C ALA A 314 -16.39 -4.37 13.61
N ALA A 315 -17.13 -5.14 12.80
CA ALA A 315 -17.17 -6.60 12.90
C ALA A 315 -15.83 -7.25 12.53
N VAL A 316 -15.16 -6.78 11.47
CA VAL A 316 -13.79 -7.21 11.10
C VAL A 316 -12.80 -6.91 12.23
N ASP A 317 -12.78 -5.68 12.73
CA ASP A 317 -11.90 -5.28 13.83
C ASP A 317 -12.13 -6.11 15.10
N LEU A 318 -13.40 -6.50 15.37
CA LEU A 318 -13.73 -7.37 16.48
C LEU A 318 -13.19 -8.80 16.27
N CYS A 319 -13.28 -9.36 15.05
CA CYS A 319 -12.71 -10.67 14.74
C CYS A 319 -11.19 -10.73 14.94
N HIS A 320 -10.50 -9.64 14.68
CA HIS A 320 -9.06 -9.55 14.94
C HIS A 320 -8.74 -9.41 16.44
N ARG A 321 -9.56 -8.67 17.19
CA ARG A 321 -9.34 -8.39 18.62
C ARG A 321 -9.72 -9.51 19.56
N ASP A 322 -10.80 -10.24 19.29
CA ASP A 322 -11.29 -11.31 20.16
C ASP A 322 -10.46 -12.60 20.09
N GLY A 323 -9.48 -12.63 19.19
CA GLY A 323 -8.57 -13.76 19.03
C GLY A 323 -9.14 -14.93 18.23
N THR A 324 -10.38 -14.87 17.75
CA THR A 324 -11.00 -15.97 16.98
C THR A 324 -10.15 -16.41 15.80
N LEU A 325 -9.70 -15.45 14.97
CA LEU A 325 -8.85 -15.73 13.80
C LEU A 325 -7.50 -16.31 14.23
N LYS A 326 -6.87 -15.68 15.21
CA LYS A 326 -5.54 -16.08 15.71
C LYS A 326 -5.53 -17.47 16.32
N GLN A 327 -6.56 -17.84 17.07
CA GLN A 327 -6.71 -19.17 17.65
C GLN A 327 -6.87 -20.26 16.58
N MET A 328 -7.59 -19.98 15.51
CA MET A 328 -7.76 -20.93 14.40
C MET A 328 -6.43 -21.14 13.65
N VAL A 329 -5.70 -20.07 13.38
CA VAL A 329 -4.36 -20.16 12.78
C VAL A 329 -3.39 -20.91 13.71
N ALA A 330 -3.45 -20.65 15.02
CA ALA A 330 -2.60 -21.30 16.01
C ALA A 330 -2.81 -22.83 16.07
N LYS A 331 -4.05 -23.30 15.86
CA LYS A 331 -4.38 -24.75 15.83
C LYS A 331 -3.78 -25.46 14.63
N ASP A 332 -3.75 -24.83 13.46
CA ASP A 332 -3.21 -25.41 12.24
C ASP A 332 -2.59 -24.33 11.34
N PRO A 333 -1.39 -23.85 11.65
CA PRO A 333 -0.74 -22.79 10.85
C PRO A 333 -0.54 -23.18 9.40
N LYS A 334 -0.30 -24.45 9.09
CA LYS A 334 -0.08 -24.96 7.74
C LYS A 334 -1.30 -24.79 6.83
N ARG A 335 -2.49 -24.83 7.39
CA ARG A 335 -3.74 -24.58 6.66
C ARG A 335 -3.83 -23.14 6.14
N TYR A 336 -3.31 -22.18 6.91
CA TYR A 336 -3.53 -20.75 6.67
C TYR A 336 -2.30 -20.01 6.14
N ILE A 337 -1.10 -20.51 6.41
CA ILE A 337 0.17 -19.85 6.03
C ILE A 337 0.92 -20.72 5.02
N ASN A 338 1.49 -20.07 3.99
CA ASN A 338 2.37 -20.71 3.03
C ASN A 338 3.72 -21.05 3.68
N GLU A 339 4.21 -22.25 3.46
CA GLU A 339 5.58 -22.59 3.85
C GLU A 339 6.58 -21.96 2.89
N ASP A 340 7.52 -21.19 3.43
CA ASP A 340 8.64 -20.63 2.67
C ASP A 340 9.97 -21.06 3.31
N THR A 341 10.63 -22.03 2.69
CA THR A 341 11.90 -22.58 3.15
C THR A 341 13.09 -21.61 2.95
N SER A 342 12.90 -20.54 2.20
CA SER A 342 13.95 -19.55 1.88
C SER A 342 14.05 -18.42 2.89
N ILE A 343 13.12 -18.31 3.85
CA ILE A 343 13.14 -17.28 4.91
C ILE A 343 14.38 -17.45 5.81
N VAL A 344 14.60 -18.64 6.32
CA VAL A 344 15.75 -18.90 7.21
C VAL A 344 17.08 -18.65 6.49
N PRO A 345 17.34 -19.18 5.28
CA PRO A 345 18.54 -18.84 4.52
C PRO A 345 18.70 -17.33 4.28
N MET A 346 17.63 -16.61 3.99
CA MET A 346 17.65 -15.16 3.80
C MET A 346 18.07 -14.43 5.07
N LEU A 347 17.45 -14.74 6.20
CA LEU A 347 17.76 -14.11 7.49
C LEU A 347 19.20 -14.39 7.92
N LYS A 348 19.68 -15.65 7.77
CA LYS A 348 21.09 -16.01 8.02
C LYS A 348 22.04 -15.21 7.13
N MET A 349 21.78 -15.15 5.83
CA MET A 349 22.58 -14.40 4.88
C MET A 349 22.73 -12.91 5.27
N LEU A 350 21.64 -12.28 5.71
CA LEU A 350 21.69 -10.88 6.15
C LEU A 350 22.53 -10.71 7.41
N ARG A 351 22.38 -11.60 8.40
CA ARG A 351 23.16 -11.58 9.64
C ARG A 351 24.64 -11.88 9.40
N ASP A 352 24.94 -12.90 8.62
CA ASP A 352 26.31 -13.30 8.27
C ASP A 352 27.04 -12.18 7.49
N SER A 353 26.29 -11.32 6.81
CA SER A 353 26.83 -10.12 6.15
C SER A 353 27.05 -8.92 7.10
N GLY A 354 26.88 -9.11 8.41
CA GLY A 354 27.11 -8.10 9.43
C GLY A 354 25.95 -7.11 9.65
N ARG A 355 24.76 -7.40 9.13
CA ARG A 355 23.58 -6.54 9.31
C ARG A 355 22.79 -6.96 10.52
N SER A 356 22.29 -5.98 11.27
CA SER A 356 21.28 -6.22 12.29
C SER A 356 19.94 -6.52 11.64
N THR A 357 19.21 -7.49 12.18
CA THR A 357 17.86 -7.85 11.73
C THR A 357 16.86 -7.60 12.85
N PHE A 358 15.70 -7.03 12.52
CA PHE A 358 14.66 -6.75 13.50
C PHE A 358 13.27 -7.01 12.94
N LEU A 359 12.33 -7.32 13.84
CA LEU A 359 10.93 -7.53 13.54
C LEU A 359 10.10 -6.45 14.23
N VAL A 360 9.16 -5.81 13.51
CA VAL A 360 8.18 -4.87 14.08
C VAL A 360 6.80 -5.24 13.56
N THR A 361 5.96 -5.79 14.42
CA THR A 361 4.63 -6.26 14.06
C THR A 361 3.55 -5.67 14.96
N ASN A 362 2.34 -5.49 14.41
CA ASN A 362 1.15 -5.14 15.21
C ASN A 362 0.57 -6.33 15.97
N SER A 363 0.98 -7.55 15.63
CA SER A 363 0.60 -8.76 16.35
C SER A 363 1.26 -8.85 17.72
N LEU A 364 0.56 -9.44 18.70
CA LEU A 364 1.08 -9.64 20.05
C LEU A 364 2.02 -10.86 20.10
N TRP A 365 2.75 -10.99 21.19
CA TRP A 365 3.80 -11.99 21.38
C TRP A 365 3.33 -13.43 21.17
N ASP A 366 2.22 -13.80 21.76
CA ASP A 366 1.65 -15.15 21.69
C ASP A 366 1.46 -15.62 20.25
N TYR A 367 0.81 -14.79 19.45
CA TYR A 367 0.59 -15.08 18.04
C TYR A 367 1.88 -14.99 17.20
N THR A 368 2.72 -14.00 17.46
CA THR A 368 3.99 -13.83 16.77
C THR A 368 4.88 -15.06 16.96
N ASN A 369 4.98 -15.58 18.18
CA ASN A 369 5.77 -16.77 18.47
C ASN A 369 5.26 -18.00 17.69
N ILE A 370 3.95 -18.20 17.59
CA ILE A 370 3.35 -19.31 16.82
C ILE A 370 3.69 -19.19 15.33
N VAL A 371 3.49 -18.02 14.74
CA VAL A 371 3.75 -17.79 13.32
C VAL A 371 5.24 -17.95 13.01
N MET A 372 6.11 -17.35 13.81
CA MET A 372 7.56 -17.42 13.57
C MET A 372 8.14 -18.81 13.82
N ASN A 373 7.62 -19.58 14.78
CA ASN A 373 7.96 -20.99 14.93
C ASN A 373 7.52 -21.80 13.71
N PHE A 374 6.35 -21.51 13.14
CA PHE A 374 5.93 -22.18 11.91
C PHE A 374 6.86 -21.88 10.74
N LEU A 375 7.32 -20.64 10.59
CA LEU A 375 8.18 -20.23 9.47
C LEU A 375 9.64 -20.67 9.64
N CYS A 376 10.19 -20.49 10.85
CA CYS A 376 11.64 -20.59 11.11
C CYS A 376 12.00 -21.70 12.10
N GLY A 377 11.03 -22.35 12.75
CA GLY A 377 11.31 -23.40 13.75
C GLY A 377 11.90 -24.66 13.16
N ALA A 378 12.72 -25.34 13.94
CA ALA A 378 13.29 -26.63 13.56
C ALA A 378 12.19 -27.68 13.37
N ARG A 379 12.29 -28.46 12.30
CA ARG A 379 11.44 -29.65 12.11
C ARG A 379 12.05 -30.81 12.87
N THR A 380 11.26 -31.50 13.68
CA THR A 380 11.65 -32.79 14.24
C THR A 380 11.65 -33.85 13.14
N MET A 381 12.33 -35.00 13.37
CA MET A 381 12.33 -36.13 12.42
C MET A 381 10.92 -36.63 12.11
N ASP A 382 9.98 -36.46 13.04
CA ASP A 382 8.57 -36.84 12.90
C ASP A 382 7.73 -35.80 12.13
N GLY A 383 8.34 -34.75 11.58
CA GLY A 383 7.64 -33.70 10.85
C GLY A 383 6.86 -32.71 11.72
N VAL A 384 6.81 -32.92 13.04
CA VAL A 384 6.16 -32.04 14.01
C VAL A 384 7.11 -30.88 14.35
N ARG A 385 6.64 -29.65 14.21
CA ARG A 385 7.42 -28.48 14.62
C ARG A 385 7.32 -28.33 16.13
N LYS A 386 8.47 -28.30 16.80
CA LYS A 386 8.54 -28.03 18.23
C LYS A 386 8.36 -26.54 18.45
N CYS A 387 7.36 -26.15 19.24
CA CYS A 387 7.21 -24.76 19.65
C CYS A 387 8.35 -24.43 20.62
N ASN A 388 9.29 -23.64 20.16
CA ASN A 388 10.46 -23.19 20.91
C ASN A 388 10.74 -21.72 20.54
N PHE A 389 11.85 -21.20 21.05
CA PHE A 389 12.28 -19.82 20.79
C PHE A 389 13.49 -19.76 19.84
N ASP A 390 13.83 -20.85 19.15
CA ASP A 390 15.01 -20.94 18.28
C ASP A 390 14.99 -19.93 17.14
N TRP A 391 13.80 -19.52 16.71
CA TRP A 391 13.66 -18.51 15.67
C TRP A 391 14.21 -17.14 16.08
N LEU A 392 14.28 -16.83 17.38
CA LEU A 392 14.83 -15.57 17.89
C LEU A 392 16.30 -15.36 17.51
N GLN A 393 17.06 -16.43 17.30
CA GLN A 393 18.45 -16.33 16.84
C GLN A 393 18.63 -15.56 15.52
N TYR A 394 17.56 -15.42 14.75
CA TYR A 394 17.57 -14.70 13.47
C TYR A 394 17.33 -13.20 13.61
N PHE A 395 17.07 -12.70 14.80
CA PHE A 395 16.78 -11.29 15.06
C PHE A 395 17.62 -10.75 16.22
N ASP A 396 17.94 -9.46 16.16
CA ASP A 396 18.57 -8.74 17.29
C ASP A 396 17.51 -8.12 18.20
N VAL A 397 16.40 -7.61 17.61
CA VAL A 397 15.27 -7.02 18.32
C VAL A 397 13.96 -7.45 17.67
N VAL A 398 12.99 -7.80 18.51
CA VAL A 398 11.59 -8.08 18.11
C VAL A 398 10.69 -7.12 18.87
N ILE A 399 9.83 -6.39 18.15
CA ILE A 399 8.81 -5.51 18.73
C ILE A 399 7.44 -5.99 18.29
N THR A 400 6.65 -6.42 19.26
CA THR A 400 5.26 -6.87 19.10
C THR A 400 4.28 -5.78 19.53
N GLY A 401 3.00 -5.83 19.10
CA GLY A 401 2.01 -4.84 19.48
C GLY A 401 2.42 -3.39 19.21
N SER A 402 3.14 -3.16 18.11
CA SER A 402 3.81 -1.89 17.80
C SER A 402 2.86 -0.74 17.47
N ALA A 403 1.59 -1.03 17.14
CA ALA A 403 0.59 -0.05 16.74
C ALA A 403 1.02 0.83 15.54
N LYS A 404 1.64 0.19 14.51
CA LYS A 404 1.89 0.88 13.24
C LYS A 404 0.57 1.39 12.65
N PRO A 405 0.51 2.58 12.03
CA PRO A 405 1.63 3.48 11.68
C PRO A 405 2.12 4.42 12.78
N GLY A 406 1.47 4.48 13.95
CA GLY A 406 1.85 5.35 15.08
C GLY A 406 3.29 5.14 15.53
N PHE A 407 3.76 3.91 15.53
CA PHE A 407 5.14 3.53 15.85
C PHE A 407 6.21 4.38 15.14
N PHE A 408 5.95 4.82 13.91
CA PHE A 408 6.92 5.56 13.10
C PHE A 408 6.93 7.08 13.32
N HIS A 409 6.00 7.64 14.08
CA HIS A 409 5.92 9.11 14.21
C HIS A 409 5.51 9.63 15.59
N ASP A 410 5.16 8.77 16.51
CA ASP A 410 4.77 9.19 17.86
C ASP A 410 5.87 8.88 18.87
N ASP A 411 6.75 9.87 19.09
CA ASP A 411 7.91 9.71 19.97
C ASP A 411 7.59 9.89 21.46
N SER A 412 6.46 10.50 21.81
CA SER A 412 6.31 11.10 23.13
C SER A 412 5.55 10.24 24.15
N ARG A 413 4.89 9.15 23.78
CA ARG A 413 3.92 8.48 24.67
C ARG A 413 3.92 6.95 24.69
N ALA A 414 4.70 6.28 23.87
CA ALA A 414 4.64 4.83 23.80
C ALA A 414 5.55 4.20 24.86
N ASN A 415 4.95 3.51 25.84
CA ASN A 415 5.71 2.68 26.78
C ASN A 415 6.28 1.48 26.05
N LEU A 416 7.55 1.16 26.36
CA LEU A 416 8.21 -0.02 25.87
C LEU A 416 8.31 -1.03 27.01
N PHE A 417 7.69 -2.20 26.84
CA PHE A 417 7.75 -3.30 27.81
C PHE A 417 8.65 -4.41 27.25
N GLU A 418 9.50 -4.99 28.08
CA GLU A 418 10.20 -6.22 27.71
C GLU A 418 9.28 -7.43 27.92
N VAL A 419 9.30 -8.38 26.98
CA VAL A 419 8.46 -9.57 27.02
C VAL A 419 9.30 -10.73 27.54
N GLU A 420 8.88 -11.35 28.65
CA GLU A 420 9.44 -12.62 29.07
C GLU A 420 8.98 -13.73 28.11
N HIS A 421 9.94 -14.42 27.50
CA HIS A 421 9.65 -15.31 26.36
C HIS A 421 8.74 -16.49 26.74
N VAL A 422 8.88 -17.03 27.95
CA VAL A 422 8.18 -18.25 28.38
C VAL A 422 6.76 -17.97 28.83
N SER A 423 6.58 -16.95 29.67
CA SER A 423 5.28 -16.61 30.23
C SER A 423 4.51 -15.61 29.37
N GLY A 424 5.17 -14.85 28.50
CA GLY A 424 4.60 -13.73 27.78
C GLY A 424 4.31 -12.50 28.67
N MET A 425 4.79 -12.50 29.92
CA MET A 425 4.60 -11.38 30.84
C MET A 425 5.35 -10.15 30.39
N LEU A 426 4.77 -8.99 30.65
CA LEU A 426 5.35 -7.69 30.31
C LEU A 426 6.11 -7.12 31.51
N LEU A 427 7.38 -6.83 31.31
CA LEU A 427 8.26 -6.21 32.29
C LEU A 427 8.46 -4.73 31.96
N ASN A 428 8.34 -3.87 32.98
CA ASN A 428 8.58 -2.44 32.79
C ASN A 428 10.03 -2.17 32.42
N THR A 429 10.22 -1.23 31.49
CA THR A 429 11.56 -0.78 31.08
C THR A 429 11.68 0.73 31.16
N ASP A 430 12.89 1.20 31.42
CA ASP A 430 13.28 2.60 31.18
C ASP A 430 14.10 2.64 29.87
N ASN A 431 13.49 3.17 28.81
CA ASN A 431 14.10 3.23 27.47
C ASN A 431 14.71 1.90 26.98
N GLY A 432 14.07 0.78 27.31
CA GLY A 432 14.53 -0.57 26.95
C GLY A 432 15.48 -1.22 27.97
N SER A 433 15.80 -0.56 29.07
CA SER A 433 16.50 -1.19 30.19
C SER A 433 15.48 -1.71 31.21
N PRO A 434 15.57 -2.97 31.67
CA PRO A 434 14.67 -3.50 32.67
C PRO A 434 14.66 -2.65 33.95
N MET A 435 13.48 -2.33 34.45
CA MET A 435 13.32 -1.66 35.74
C MET A 435 13.27 -2.69 36.86
N PRO A 436 13.89 -2.45 38.03
CA PRO A 436 13.79 -3.35 39.17
C PRO A 436 12.32 -3.45 39.61
N GLN A 437 11.86 -4.67 39.84
CA GLN A 437 10.51 -4.92 40.35
C GLN A 437 10.49 -4.75 41.88
N VAL A 438 9.37 -4.25 42.40
CA VAL A 438 9.17 -4.12 43.85
C VAL A 438 9.17 -5.51 44.47
N GLY A 439 10.12 -5.78 45.39
CA GLY A 439 10.26 -7.07 46.04
C GLY A 439 11.37 -7.98 45.44
N ASP A 440 11.99 -7.57 44.36
CA ASP A 440 13.11 -8.32 43.79
C ASP A 440 14.41 -7.99 44.54
N THR A 441 14.91 -8.96 45.32
CA THR A 441 16.16 -8.83 46.09
C THR A 441 17.38 -9.39 45.32
N SER A 442 17.19 -9.81 44.09
CA SER A 442 18.24 -10.40 43.28
C SER A 442 19.09 -9.34 42.56
N PRO A 443 20.37 -9.19 42.86
CA PRO A 443 21.26 -8.33 42.08
C PRO A 443 21.69 -9.05 40.81
N SER A 444 20.77 -9.32 39.92
CA SER A 444 21.09 -10.05 38.70
C SER A 444 20.69 -9.33 37.46
N PHE A 445 21.49 -8.34 37.07
CA PHE A 445 21.53 -8.00 35.65
C PHE A 445 22.98 -7.74 35.23
N SER A 446 23.77 -8.80 35.22
CA SER A 446 25.01 -8.84 34.45
C SER A 446 24.64 -9.10 32.99
N VAL A 447 24.28 -8.07 32.25
CA VAL A 447 24.25 -8.10 30.80
C VAL A 447 25.65 -7.92 30.26
N LYS A 448 26.50 -8.89 30.46
CA LYS A 448 27.79 -8.99 29.76
C LYS A 448 28.13 -10.47 29.53
N GLY A 449 27.47 -11.03 28.54
CA GLY A 449 27.87 -12.27 27.89
C GLY A 449 28.12 -12.03 26.41
N PRO A 450 29.07 -12.72 25.76
CA PRO A 450 29.39 -12.55 24.35
C PRO A 450 28.29 -13.04 23.38
N ASN A 451 27.23 -13.64 23.87
CA ASN A 451 26.08 -14.02 23.05
C ASN A 451 25.00 -12.93 23.16
N LYS A 452 24.89 -12.09 22.12
CA LYS A 452 23.73 -11.20 21.91
C LYS A 452 22.48 -12.07 21.76
N SER A 453 21.78 -12.33 22.87
CA SER A 453 20.43 -12.91 22.80
C SER A 453 19.48 -11.87 22.23
N CYS A 454 18.55 -12.31 21.37
CA CYS A 454 17.49 -11.45 20.86
C CYS A 454 16.66 -10.91 22.03
N ARG A 455 16.35 -9.61 21.99
CA ARG A 455 15.46 -8.98 22.97
C ARG A 455 14.08 -8.78 22.37
N VAL A 456 13.05 -9.17 23.11
CA VAL A 456 11.65 -9.06 22.69
C VAL A 456 10.98 -7.98 23.51
N PHE A 457 10.29 -7.08 22.81
CA PHE A 457 9.56 -5.97 23.42
C PHE A 457 8.13 -5.92 22.91
N GLN A 458 7.27 -5.22 23.65
CA GLN A 458 5.93 -4.85 23.24
C GLN A 458 5.73 -3.34 23.33
N GLY A 459 5.07 -2.76 22.31
CA GLY A 459 4.81 -1.32 22.23
C GLY A 459 6.02 -0.53 21.75
N GLY A 460 6.27 0.62 22.40
CA GLY A 460 7.39 1.50 22.06
C GLY A 460 7.18 2.30 20.77
N ASN A 461 8.28 2.91 20.33
CA ASN A 461 8.32 3.73 19.12
C ASN A 461 9.67 3.56 18.40
N VAL A 462 9.82 4.22 17.26
CA VAL A 462 11.03 4.19 16.44
C VAL A 462 12.29 4.70 17.17
N GLY A 463 12.13 5.67 18.08
CA GLY A 463 13.24 6.21 18.88
C GLY A 463 13.85 5.12 19.80
N HIS A 464 13.00 4.27 20.40
CA HIS A 464 13.46 3.12 21.17
C HIS A 464 14.22 2.12 20.29
N LEU A 465 13.68 1.79 19.10
CA LEU A 465 14.32 0.87 18.16
C LEU A 465 15.71 1.36 17.73
N HIS A 466 15.84 2.65 17.39
CA HIS A 466 17.12 3.24 17.00
C HIS A 466 18.16 3.15 18.13
N LYS A 467 17.75 3.39 19.38
CA LYS A 467 18.64 3.23 20.55
C LYS A 467 19.06 1.79 20.76
N LEU A 468 18.11 0.83 20.67
CA LEU A 468 18.37 -0.60 20.86
C LEU A 468 19.35 -1.16 19.82
N LEU A 469 19.26 -0.70 18.57
CA LEU A 469 20.10 -1.15 17.46
C LEU A 469 21.30 -0.23 17.18
N THR A 470 21.47 0.85 17.95
CA THR A 470 22.54 1.86 17.73
C THR A 470 22.56 2.39 16.29
N ILE A 471 21.37 2.72 15.76
CA ILE A 471 21.22 3.26 14.41
C ILE A 471 21.53 4.76 14.44
N GLU A 472 22.63 5.16 13.79
CA GLU A 472 23.05 6.56 13.70
C GLU A 472 22.31 7.36 12.64
N SER A 473 21.97 6.71 11.53
CA SER A 473 21.28 7.37 10.40
C SER A 473 20.12 6.53 9.89
N SER A 474 18.97 7.16 9.79
CA SER A 474 17.76 6.55 9.24
C SER A 474 17.92 6.04 7.80
N SER A 475 18.84 6.63 7.01
CA SER A 475 19.12 6.19 5.64
C SER A 475 19.80 4.83 5.54
N GLN A 476 20.32 4.32 6.65
CA GLN A 476 21.00 3.02 6.76
C GLN A 476 20.04 1.87 7.09
N VAL A 477 18.74 2.15 7.24
CA VAL A 477 17.72 1.15 7.54
C VAL A 477 16.95 0.81 6.26
N LEU A 478 16.81 -0.50 6.00
CA LEU A 478 15.84 -1.04 5.04
C LEU A 478 14.68 -1.66 5.80
N TYR A 479 13.47 -1.19 5.58
CA TYR A 479 12.26 -1.76 6.15
C TYR A 479 11.41 -2.42 5.09
N VAL A 480 10.98 -3.65 5.36
CA VAL A 480 10.21 -4.50 4.45
C VAL A 480 8.82 -4.72 5.04
N GLY A 481 7.77 -4.43 4.26
CA GLY A 481 6.38 -4.62 4.68
C GLY A 481 5.46 -4.80 3.47
N ASP A 482 4.21 -5.21 3.72
CA ASP A 482 3.18 -5.35 2.68
C ASP A 482 2.23 -4.16 2.61
N HIS A 483 2.10 -3.40 3.69
CA HIS A 483 1.14 -2.32 3.79
C HIS A 483 1.71 -0.98 3.34
N ILE A 484 1.22 -0.46 2.20
CA ILE A 484 1.74 0.76 1.58
C ILE A 484 1.69 1.99 2.50
N TYR A 485 0.66 2.15 3.34
CA TYR A 485 0.54 3.26 4.28
C TYR A 485 1.17 2.97 5.64
N GLY A 486 0.87 1.80 6.20
CA GLY A 486 1.30 1.41 7.54
C GLY A 486 2.82 1.25 7.65
N ASP A 487 3.42 0.61 6.66
CA ASP A 487 4.84 0.25 6.68
C ASP A 487 5.70 1.18 5.82
N ILE A 488 5.27 1.43 4.58
CA ILE A 488 6.14 1.99 3.54
C ILE A 488 6.10 3.52 3.53
N LEU A 489 4.90 4.11 3.47
CA LEU A 489 4.78 5.56 3.34
C LEU A 489 5.28 6.29 4.59
N ARG A 490 4.88 5.81 5.77
CA ARG A 490 5.22 6.46 7.04
C ARG A 490 6.71 6.35 7.34
N SER A 491 7.28 5.15 7.27
CA SER A 491 8.72 4.93 7.47
C SER A 491 9.57 5.72 6.45
N LYS A 492 9.09 5.84 5.20
CA LYS A 492 9.77 6.61 4.16
C LYS A 492 9.68 8.12 4.36
N LYS A 493 8.47 8.66 4.57
CA LYS A 493 8.25 10.11 4.63
C LYS A 493 8.71 10.74 5.94
N VAL A 494 8.44 10.08 7.06
CA VAL A 494 8.73 10.63 8.39
C VAL A 494 10.19 10.37 8.76
N LEU A 495 10.68 9.14 8.55
CA LEU A 495 12.01 8.73 9.01
C LEU A 495 13.09 8.80 7.93
N GLY A 496 12.71 8.77 6.66
CA GLY A 496 13.67 8.69 5.56
C GLY A 496 14.27 7.29 5.36
N TRP A 497 13.70 6.24 5.95
CA TRP A 497 14.13 4.86 5.77
C TRP A 497 14.08 4.43 4.31
N ARG A 498 14.90 3.48 3.94
CA ARG A 498 14.77 2.74 2.68
C ARG A 498 13.67 1.72 2.85
N THR A 499 12.89 1.49 1.80
CA THR A 499 11.67 0.68 1.90
C THR A 499 11.60 -0.36 0.79
N MET A 500 11.07 -1.53 1.12
CA MET A 500 10.75 -2.59 0.18
C MET A 500 9.32 -3.07 0.41
N LEU A 501 8.51 -3.02 -0.63
CA LEU A 501 7.11 -3.47 -0.55
C LEU A 501 6.99 -4.92 -1.02
N VAL A 502 6.26 -5.73 -0.27
CA VAL A 502 5.88 -7.10 -0.65
C VAL A 502 4.51 -7.07 -1.31
N VAL A 503 4.43 -7.57 -2.55
CA VAL A 503 3.22 -7.62 -3.38
C VAL A 503 3.05 -9.03 -3.90
N PRO A 504 2.41 -9.95 -3.14
CA PRO A 504 2.28 -11.35 -3.55
C PRO A 504 1.62 -11.53 -4.92
N GLU A 505 0.63 -10.71 -5.24
CA GLU A 505 -0.11 -10.75 -6.52
C GLU A 505 0.78 -10.45 -7.73
N LEU A 506 1.93 -9.80 -7.50
CA LEU A 506 2.89 -9.42 -8.54
C LEU A 506 3.46 -10.64 -9.26
N GLU A 507 3.66 -11.77 -8.57
CA GLU A 507 4.19 -13.00 -9.16
C GLU A 507 3.32 -13.44 -10.35
N ARG A 508 2.01 -13.51 -10.13
CA ARG A 508 1.05 -13.85 -11.19
C ARG A 508 0.99 -12.81 -12.30
N GLU A 509 1.03 -11.51 -11.96
CA GLU A 509 0.99 -10.45 -12.95
C GLU A 509 2.22 -10.50 -13.86
N VAL A 510 3.42 -10.71 -13.30
CA VAL A 510 4.66 -10.85 -14.06
C VAL A 510 4.66 -12.11 -14.93
N GLU A 511 4.17 -13.23 -14.40
CA GLU A 511 4.00 -14.45 -15.18
C GLU A 511 3.07 -14.26 -16.38
N LEU A 512 1.94 -13.60 -16.18
CA LEU A 512 0.98 -13.30 -17.25
C LEU A 512 1.62 -12.36 -18.28
N LEU A 513 2.30 -11.31 -17.85
CA LEU A 513 3.05 -10.42 -18.75
C LEU A 513 4.10 -11.17 -19.56
N TRP A 514 4.78 -12.13 -18.94
CA TRP A 514 5.76 -12.97 -19.61
C TRP A 514 5.11 -13.92 -20.63
N LYS A 515 4.03 -14.58 -20.27
CA LYS A 515 3.25 -15.44 -21.19
C LYS A 515 2.66 -14.64 -22.36
N LEU A 516 2.28 -13.38 -22.09
CA LEU A 516 1.71 -12.47 -23.07
C LEU A 516 2.77 -11.61 -23.79
N ARG A 517 4.09 -11.88 -23.59
CA ARG A 517 5.17 -11.07 -24.20
C ARG A 517 5.11 -11.06 -25.74
N ASP A 518 4.65 -12.16 -26.34
CA ASP A 518 4.50 -12.28 -27.79
C ASP A 518 3.29 -11.48 -28.30
N THR A 519 2.40 -11.04 -27.39
CA THR A 519 1.32 -10.10 -27.69
C THR A 519 1.77 -8.63 -27.68
N ARG A 520 3.08 -8.33 -27.76
CA ARG A 520 3.56 -6.98 -28.08
C ARG A 520 2.86 -6.43 -29.33
N LYS A 521 2.62 -7.28 -30.32
CA LYS A 521 1.78 -6.95 -31.47
C LYS A 521 0.40 -6.42 -31.07
N PHE A 522 -0.25 -7.07 -30.11
CA PHE A 522 -1.57 -6.65 -29.63
C PHE A 522 -1.53 -5.27 -28.92
N MET A 523 -0.49 -4.99 -28.12
CA MET A 523 -0.33 -3.67 -27.52
C MET A 523 0.02 -2.60 -28.56
N GLN A 524 0.74 -2.96 -29.62
CA GLN A 524 0.96 -2.10 -30.77
C GLN A 524 -0.34 -1.85 -31.53
N GLU A 525 -1.14 -2.89 -31.76
CA GLU A 525 -2.48 -2.76 -32.37
C GLU A 525 -3.39 -1.85 -31.57
N LEU A 526 -3.41 -1.98 -30.25
CA LEU A 526 -4.15 -1.06 -29.37
C LEU A 526 -3.68 0.40 -29.51
N ARG A 527 -2.37 0.62 -29.60
CA ARG A 527 -1.82 1.97 -29.83
C ARG A 527 -2.19 2.49 -31.22
N LEU A 528 -2.11 1.65 -32.24
CA LEU A 528 -2.50 2.01 -33.61
C LEU A 528 -3.97 2.37 -33.70
N LEU A 529 -4.86 1.58 -33.09
CA LEU A 529 -6.31 1.90 -33.04
C LEU A 529 -6.57 3.22 -32.31
N ARG A 530 -5.86 3.49 -31.23
CA ARG A 530 -5.95 4.76 -30.52
C ARG A 530 -5.48 5.92 -31.38
N ASN A 531 -4.30 5.81 -31.98
CA ASN A 531 -3.73 6.87 -32.83
C ASN A 531 -4.63 7.13 -34.05
N HIS A 532 -5.16 6.07 -34.64
CA HIS A 532 -6.11 6.19 -35.76
C HIS A 532 -7.38 6.94 -35.35
N ARG A 533 -7.96 6.60 -34.19
CA ARG A 533 -9.11 7.34 -33.64
C ARG A 533 -8.77 8.82 -33.43
N ASP A 534 -7.63 9.12 -32.83
CA ASP A 534 -7.22 10.49 -32.52
C ASP A 534 -7.02 11.29 -33.82
N LEU A 535 -6.46 10.70 -34.88
CA LEU A 535 -6.34 11.31 -36.21
C LEU A 535 -7.70 11.60 -36.87
N ILE A 536 -8.66 10.68 -36.74
CA ILE A 536 -10.03 10.91 -37.24
C ILE A 536 -10.69 12.04 -36.46
N GLU A 537 -10.57 12.07 -35.13
CA GLU A 537 -11.10 13.14 -34.29
C GLU A 537 -10.51 14.51 -34.68
N ASP A 538 -9.21 14.61 -34.95
CA ASP A 538 -8.57 15.84 -35.41
C ASP A 538 -9.11 16.29 -36.78
N LYS A 539 -9.31 15.37 -37.73
CA LYS A 539 -9.93 15.68 -39.02
C LYS A 539 -11.37 16.19 -38.86
N ILE A 540 -12.18 15.52 -38.04
CA ILE A 540 -13.54 15.93 -37.72
C ILE A 540 -13.55 17.35 -37.13
N HIS A 541 -12.65 17.66 -36.21
CA HIS A 541 -12.56 18.98 -35.61
C HIS A 541 -12.16 20.04 -36.65
N HIS A 542 -11.22 19.72 -37.53
CA HIS A 542 -10.81 20.61 -38.61
C HIS A 542 -11.97 20.90 -39.57
N LEU A 543 -12.69 19.86 -40.01
CA LEU A 543 -13.86 20.04 -40.88
C LEU A 543 -14.98 20.87 -40.22
N LYS A 544 -15.27 20.60 -38.96
CA LYS A 544 -16.24 21.40 -38.18
C LYS A 544 -15.81 22.86 -38.04
N TRP A 545 -14.53 23.12 -37.90
CA TRP A 545 -13.95 24.46 -37.87
C TRP A 545 -14.12 25.14 -39.22
N SER A 546 -13.76 24.51 -40.32
CA SER A 546 -13.89 25.04 -41.69
C SER A 546 -15.35 25.33 -42.02
N LEU A 547 -16.27 24.42 -41.72
CA LEU A 547 -17.70 24.63 -41.95
C LEU A 547 -18.28 25.81 -41.15
N LYS A 548 -17.68 26.19 -40.02
CA LYS A 548 -18.18 27.25 -39.16
C LYS A 548 -17.57 28.62 -39.46
N PHE A 549 -16.33 28.69 -39.88
CA PHE A 549 -15.56 29.94 -39.93
C PHE A 549 -15.04 30.30 -41.31
N ASP A 550 -14.93 29.36 -42.27
CA ASP A 550 -14.47 29.63 -43.59
C ASP A 550 -15.65 30.10 -44.49
N ASP A 551 -15.39 31.04 -45.39
CA ASP A 551 -16.36 31.50 -46.40
C ASP A 551 -16.38 30.48 -47.56
N ILE A 552 -17.28 29.50 -47.45
CA ILE A 552 -17.37 28.36 -48.35
C ILE A 552 -18.64 28.41 -49.17
N ASN A 553 -18.58 28.15 -50.47
CA ASN A 553 -19.76 28.07 -51.32
C ASN A 553 -20.60 26.85 -50.97
N GLU A 554 -21.93 26.89 -51.27
CA GLU A 554 -22.90 25.86 -50.93
C GLU A 554 -22.55 24.47 -51.48
N GLY A 555 -21.92 24.37 -52.65
CA GLY A 555 -21.48 23.10 -53.22
C GLY A 555 -20.43 22.42 -52.37
N LYS A 556 -19.36 23.17 -52.02
CA LYS A 556 -18.26 22.69 -51.18
C LYS A 556 -18.72 22.40 -49.74
N LYS A 557 -19.68 23.17 -49.21
CA LYS A 557 -20.26 22.94 -47.91
C LYS A 557 -20.97 21.59 -47.83
N LYS A 558 -21.70 21.20 -48.87
CA LYS A 558 -22.35 19.88 -48.96
C LYS A 558 -21.32 18.75 -48.99
N GLU A 559 -20.22 18.92 -49.77
CA GLU A 559 -19.14 17.96 -49.88
C GLU A 559 -18.48 17.75 -48.49
N LEU A 560 -18.08 18.84 -47.81
CA LEU A 560 -17.48 18.77 -46.48
C LEU A 560 -18.42 18.20 -45.40
N THR A 561 -19.74 18.44 -45.53
CA THR A 561 -20.73 17.85 -44.63
C THR A 561 -20.82 16.34 -44.83
N TYR A 562 -20.81 15.88 -46.08
CA TYR A 562 -20.79 14.44 -46.38
C TYR A 562 -19.51 13.77 -45.87
N GLU A 563 -18.33 14.38 -46.08
CA GLU A 563 -17.06 13.90 -45.56
C GLU A 563 -17.09 13.81 -44.03
N LEU A 564 -17.68 14.80 -43.34
CA LEU A 564 -17.85 14.82 -41.91
C LEU A 564 -18.69 13.63 -41.43
N ASP A 565 -19.80 13.32 -42.05
CA ASP A 565 -20.69 12.20 -41.69
C ASP A 565 -19.96 10.85 -41.86
N VAL A 566 -19.17 10.71 -42.93
CA VAL A 566 -18.35 9.50 -43.15
C VAL A 566 -17.31 9.34 -42.05
N LEU A 567 -16.58 10.41 -41.71
CA LEU A 567 -15.57 10.38 -40.66
C LEU A 567 -16.17 10.14 -39.25
N GLU A 568 -17.37 10.68 -38.98
CA GLU A 568 -18.05 10.40 -37.71
C GLU A 568 -18.46 8.93 -37.58
N THR A 569 -18.86 8.30 -38.70
CA THR A 569 -19.16 6.86 -38.73
C THR A 569 -17.90 6.03 -38.54
N GLU A 570 -16.81 6.36 -39.23
CA GLU A 570 -15.51 5.69 -39.09
C GLU A 570 -14.97 5.82 -37.67
N ARG A 571 -15.03 7.02 -37.08
CA ARG A 571 -14.64 7.26 -35.69
C ARG A 571 -15.38 6.30 -34.74
N GLU A 572 -16.69 6.13 -34.91
CA GLU A 572 -17.49 5.27 -34.04
C GLU A 572 -17.07 3.79 -34.18
N GLN A 573 -16.81 3.32 -35.39
CA GLN A 573 -16.34 1.96 -35.63
C GLN A 573 -14.97 1.71 -34.97
N VAL A 574 -14.02 2.62 -35.18
CA VAL A 574 -12.68 2.53 -34.56
C VAL A 574 -12.78 2.62 -33.04
N ARG A 575 -13.67 3.45 -32.51
CA ARG A 575 -13.93 3.57 -31.08
C ARG A 575 -14.41 2.24 -30.46
N LEU A 576 -15.36 1.59 -31.11
CA LEU A 576 -15.89 0.29 -30.68
C LEU A 576 -14.83 -0.81 -30.72
N SER A 577 -14.07 -0.89 -31.83
CA SER A 577 -12.98 -1.86 -31.97
C SER A 577 -11.91 -1.66 -30.91
N HIS A 578 -11.53 -0.43 -30.65
CA HIS A 578 -10.55 -0.09 -29.60
C HIS A 578 -11.07 -0.45 -28.19
N GLN A 579 -12.35 -0.18 -27.90
CA GLN A 579 -12.96 -0.56 -26.62
C GLN A 579 -13.01 -2.07 -26.42
N GLN A 580 -13.36 -2.81 -27.47
CA GLN A 580 -13.37 -4.27 -27.41
C GLN A 580 -11.98 -4.83 -27.15
N ALA A 581 -10.96 -4.39 -27.91
CA ALA A 581 -9.59 -4.81 -27.71
C ALA A 581 -9.04 -4.45 -26.32
N GLN A 582 -9.41 -3.28 -25.78
CA GLN A 582 -9.08 -2.93 -24.39
C GLN A 582 -9.73 -3.87 -23.38
N ARG A 583 -11.00 -4.24 -23.58
CA ARG A 583 -11.74 -5.16 -22.72
C ARG A 583 -11.10 -6.56 -22.72
N GLU A 584 -10.75 -7.05 -23.89
CA GLU A 584 -10.08 -8.35 -24.05
C GLU A 584 -8.72 -8.36 -23.34
N ASN A 585 -7.93 -7.30 -23.47
CA ASN A 585 -6.67 -7.18 -22.74
C ASN A 585 -6.87 -7.12 -21.22
N HIS A 586 -7.87 -6.39 -20.77
CA HIS A 586 -8.24 -6.27 -19.36
C HIS A 586 -8.56 -7.64 -18.75
N GLN A 587 -9.39 -8.43 -19.42
CA GLN A 587 -9.84 -9.75 -18.97
C GLN A 587 -8.72 -10.80 -18.91
N LYS A 588 -7.62 -10.63 -19.67
CA LYS A 588 -6.46 -11.54 -19.61
C LYS A 588 -5.78 -11.55 -18.23
N PHE A 589 -5.86 -10.47 -17.48
CA PHE A 589 -5.26 -10.36 -16.15
C PHE A 589 -6.26 -10.67 -15.03
N HIS A 590 -7.36 -9.95 -15.00
CA HIS A 590 -8.45 -10.15 -14.05
C HIS A 590 -9.77 -9.76 -14.71
N THR A 591 -10.79 -10.62 -14.58
CA THR A 591 -12.07 -10.46 -15.29
C THR A 591 -12.77 -9.12 -15.00
N VAL A 592 -12.72 -8.67 -13.74
CA VAL A 592 -13.40 -7.46 -13.26
C VAL A 592 -12.45 -6.25 -13.23
N TRP A 593 -11.26 -6.40 -12.63
CA TRP A 593 -10.38 -5.28 -12.32
C TRP A 593 -9.18 -5.13 -13.26
N GLY A 594 -8.92 -6.12 -14.12
CA GLY A 594 -7.79 -6.12 -15.03
C GLY A 594 -6.43 -6.19 -14.32
N GLN A 595 -5.43 -5.59 -14.91
CA GLN A 595 -4.05 -5.61 -14.40
C GLN A 595 -3.92 -4.81 -13.09
N LEU A 596 -3.24 -5.35 -12.07
CA LEU A 596 -3.07 -4.68 -10.77
C LEU A 596 -2.35 -3.33 -10.92
N MET A 597 -1.23 -3.33 -11.64
CA MET A 597 -0.36 -2.14 -11.77
C MET A 597 -0.83 -1.17 -12.85
N LYS A 598 -1.81 -1.52 -13.69
CA LYS A 598 -2.32 -0.67 -14.77
C LYS A 598 -3.83 -0.47 -14.70
N THR A 599 -4.27 0.64 -15.25
CA THR A 599 -5.67 0.97 -15.50
C THR A 599 -5.77 1.64 -16.87
N GLY A 600 -6.17 0.87 -17.88
CA GLY A 600 -6.02 1.28 -19.29
C GLY A 600 -4.54 1.44 -19.64
N TYR A 601 -4.16 2.59 -20.18
CA TYR A 601 -2.77 2.90 -20.54
C TYR A 601 -1.94 3.47 -19.39
N GLN A 602 -2.58 3.93 -18.32
CA GLN A 602 -1.92 4.60 -17.21
C GLN A 602 -1.57 3.62 -16.08
N ASN A 603 -0.59 3.98 -15.28
CA ASN A 603 -0.37 3.32 -14.00
C ASN A 603 -1.61 3.47 -13.12
N SER A 604 -1.98 2.41 -12.41
CA SER A 604 -3.04 2.48 -11.41
C SER A 604 -2.61 3.38 -10.23
N ARG A 605 -3.58 3.84 -9.43
CA ARG A 605 -3.30 4.56 -8.17
C ARG A 605 -2.34 3.75 -7.29
N PHE A 606 -2.56 2.45 -7.17
CA PHE A 606 -1.69 1.56 -6.40
C PHE A 606 -0.26 1.54 -6.95
N ALA A 607 -0.09 1.33 -8.26
CA ALA A 607 1.23 1.37 -8.90
C ALA A 607 1.95 2.69 -8.69
N HIS A 608 1.22 3.82 -8.76
CA HIS A 608 1.80 5.14 -8.50
C HIS A 608 2.29 5.29 -7.05
N GLN A 609 1.59 4.71 -6.08
CA GLN A 609 2.04 4.70 -4.69
C GLN A 609 3.28 3.81 -4.50
N VAL A 610 3.30 2.62 -5.13
CA VAL A 610 4.48 1.73 -5.13
C VAL A 610 5.69 2.47 -5.71
N GLU A 611 5.55 3.07 -6.88
CA GLU A 611 6.59 3.85 -7.55
C GLU A 611 7.11 5.01 -6.68
N ARG A 612 6.20 5.71 -6.02
CA ARG A 612 6.52 6.91 -5.24
C ARG A 612 7.18 6.60 -3.91
N PHE A 613 6.78 5.55 -3.21
CA PHE A 613 7.16 5.32 -1.81
C PHE A 613 8.07 4.12 -1.59
N ALA A 614 7.95 3.05 -2.37
CA ALA A 614 8.82 1.90 -2.26
C ALA A 614 10.10 2.10 -3.07
N CYS A 615 11.28 1.93 -2.43
CA CYS A 615 12.55 1.90 -3.17
C CYS A 615 12.65 0.62 -4.00
N LEU A 616 12.26 -0.49 -3.39
CA LEU A 616 12.21 -1.83 -3.99
C LEU A 616 10.81 -2.41 -3.83
N TYR A 617 10.44 -3.34 -4.70
CA TYR A 617 9.24 -4.17 -4.52
C TYR A 617 9.44 -5.56 -5.11
N THR A 618 8.73 -6.55 -4.57
CA THR A 618 8.85 -7.96 -4.97
C THR A 618 7.60 -8.74 -4.58
N SER A 619 7.44 -9.95 -5.11
CA SER A 619 6.33 -10.84 -4.75
C SER A 619 6.49 -11.51 -3.38
N GLN A 620 7.71 -11.81 -2.97
CA GLN A 620 8.03 -12.46 -1.71
C GLN A 620 9.30 -11.87 -1.09
N VAL A 621 9.32 -11.72 0.23
CA VAL A 621 10.49 -11.18 0.94
C VAL A 621 11.72 -12.08 0.79
N SER A 622 11.52 -13.38 0.77
CA SER A 622 12.58 -14.39 0.62
C SER A 622 13.35 -14.32 -0.69
N ASN A 623 12.81 -13.59 -1.69
CA ASN A 623 13.52 -13.29 -2.94
C ASN A 623 14.83 -12.52 -2.70
N LEU A 624 15.00 -11.87 -1.54
CA LEU A 624 16.29 -11.29 -1.13
C LEU A 624 17.40 -12.32 -1.09
N SER A 625 17.12 -13.59 -0.76
CA SER A 625 18.11 -14.68 -0.76
C SER A 625 18.66 -15.00 -2.15
N LEU A 626 17.97 -14.60 -3.20
CA LEU A 626 18.39 -14.81 -4.58
C LEU A 626 19.50 -13.82 -5.01
N TYR A 627 19.82 -12.84 -4.21
CA TYR A 627 20.77 -11.77 -4.54
C TYR A 627 21.87 -11.68 -3.50
N SER A 628 23.01 -11.13 -3.90
CA SER A 628 24.07 -10.79 -2.95
C SER A 628 23.56 -9.82 -1.89
N PRO A 629 23.91 -10.00 -0.61
CA PRO A 629 23.54 -9.04 0.44
C PRO A 629 24.12 -7.65 0.19
N ASP A 630 25.17 -7.52 -0.61
CA ASP A 630 25.83 -6.26 -0.96
C ASP A 630 25.39 -5.69 -2.31
N LYS A 631 24.31 -6.23 -2.90
CA LYS A 631 23.83 -5.81 -4.22
C LYS A 631 23.53 -4.31 -4.27
N TYR A 632 23.92 -3.69 -5.37
CA TYR A 632 23.46 -2.36 -5.75
C TYR A 632 22.28 -2.50 -6.70
N TYR A 633 21.10 -2.07 -6.26
CA TYR A 633 19.89 -2.01 -7.07
C TYR A 633 19.82 -0.67 -7.80
N ARG A 634 19.57 -0.71 -9.10
CA ARG A 634 19.41 0.46 -9.96
C ARG A 634 18.04 0.43 -10.62
N PRO A 635 17.33 1.56 -10.73
CA PRO A 635 16.11 1.63 -11.51
C PRO A 635 16.40 1.42 -12.99
N SER A 636 15.35 1.07 -13.73
CA SER A 636 15.37 1.19 -15.19
C SER A 636 15.40 2.66 -15.61
N GLU A 637 15.69 2.91 -16.86
CA GLU A 637 15.66 4.25 -17.45
C GLU A 637 14.23 4.80 -17.42
N ASP A 638 14.09 6.09 -17.11
CA ASP A 638 12.84 6.82 -17.22
C ASP A 638 12.75 7.41 -18.63
N PHE A 639 11.59 7.26 -19.27
CA PHE A 639 11.30 7.85 -20.57
C PHE A 639 10.26 8.96 -20.46
N MET A 640 10.57 10.09 -21.07
CA MET A 640 9.59 11.15 -21.29
C MET A 640 8.70 10.83 -22.49
N PRO A 641 7.45 11.35 -22.56
CA PRO A 641 6.53 11.02 -23.66
C PRO A 641 7.11 11.22 -25.06
N HIS A 642 7.93 12.24 -25.28
CA HIS A 642 8.56 12.51 -26.58
C HIS A 642 9.64 11.48 -26.95
N GLU A 643 10.25 10.82 -25.97
CA GLU A 643 11.29 9.82 -26.23
C GLU A 643 10.69 8.52 -26.74
N PHE A 644 9.46 8.18 -26.33
CA PHE A 644 8.75 7.00 -26.82
C PHE A 644 8.45 7.02 -28.32
N ASP A 645 8.30 8.22 -28.89
CA ASP A 645 8.00 8.38 -30.33
C ASP A 645 9.27 8.30 -31.19
N ILE A 646 10.44 8.53 -30.59
CA ILE A 646 11.73 8.63 -31.29
C ILE A 646 12.55 7.35 -31.14
N ILE A 647 12.55 6.76 -29.95
CA ILE A 647 13.35 5.56 -29.65
C ILE A 647 12.51 4.32 -30.01
N PRO A 648 12.89 3.56 -31.06
CA PRO A 648 12.20 2.32 -31.39
C PRO A 648 12.43 1.29 -30.27
N MET A 649 11.36 0.89 -29.61
CA MET A 649 11.37 -0.18 -28.61
C MET A 649 11.20 -1.57 -29.24
#